data_a0ffbb4ef05d6be12a0fa7045fd23fd7
#
_entry.id   a0ffbb4ef05d6be12a0fa7045fd23fd7
#
_cell.length_a   1.000
_cell.length_b   1.000
_cell.length_c   1.000
_cell.angle_alpha   90.00
_cell.angle_beta   90.00
_cell.angle_gamma   90.00
#
_symmetry.space_group_name_H-M   'P 1'
#
loop_
_entity.id
_entity.type
_entity.pdbx_description
1 polymer ?
#
loop_
_entity_poly.entity_id
_entity_poly.type
_entity_poly.pdbx_seq_one_letter_code
_entity_poly.pdbx_strand_id
1 'polypeptide(L)'
;MGSQFNIAFKGEVADGFSLDEVRQRFAETTRKDASVIDRLFSGKAVTLARNMELERAHATVKRLNAIGAVVYLVDEAGTATKFGAAKSANDPVAAEPAAPAPEIVVDETSGPLDLSATAKIRHLSQITEKRVVEKDSPAKARKTRLRYRFDTFMAKGGGNIFKALTAVFVVTFLFIGLLRGVLLMVAPEISQQHDVGFLGGLYITFLEITDPGNMAQDIYSGVGYKVFAVLAGIAGIVMLSALIAFITTAMDQKIYELKRGRSKVIESGHTLILGWSEQRIAEIIRELVLANESEKDACVVILADMDKEDMDDILRLRVKELATTRIVTRSGDVASITNLDMVSLEACKSVIILADCDDTDSAERKASSDAKAIQTVLATMGNEIEDENFSVVVEIFNPTHREIVRSSFPDHVITVNTSDILAKLLVQTSRSVGLSTVYNEILSFDGCEMYFYDADWSGSSFGDVGYRFPDGVPIGIRSGDGGITLNPDANQVLEPNDEILIIADDDSTIELLDQPVASPVTHPLSSQRQEQRIERELMIGWSFKSAAIIREFADYIVDGSQIHVLLKRPTAEQISDIKALDEEIDSIDVSLLEKDCLSIEDLMSVKPFQYDNIIILAGNAIDDNEVDAARVDSENIVALLLLRRIFSQYADESADTKLITEILDSQNDALVAKAGVQDVIISNRLVSMIMAQISESADIERVYDDIFQEDGSEIYLKPVSLYFEALPPEATFADMMAIAQQRGEICIGVKTMAYESDKSRNNGIQLIPEKTTVFNLQPDDKLVVLAEDEL
;
A
#
# COMPACT_ATOMS: atom_id res chain seq x y z
N MET A 1 22.37 -21.36 15.10
CA MET A 1 23.23 -20.42 15.87
C MET A 1 23.90 -19.54 14.84
N GLY A 2 23.58 -18.27 14.77
CA GLY A 2 24.16 -17.35 13.79
C GLY A 2 25.63 -17.11 14.10
N SER A 3 26.47 -17.03 13.07
CA SER A 3 27.91 -16.74 13.19
C SER A 3 28.09 -15.38 13.86
N GLN A 4 28.91 -15.31 14.90
CA GLN A 4 29.21 -14.09 15.63
C GLN A 4 30.47 -13.42 15.09
N PHE A 5 30.46 -12.10 14.99
CA PHE A 5 31.55 -11.31 14.41
C PHE A 5 32.04 -10.25 15.39
N ASN A 6 33.34 -9.94 15.33
CA ASN A 6 33.95 -8.88 16.08
C ASN A 6 34.41 -7.77 15.13
N ILE A 7 34.34 -6.50 15.54
CA ILE A 7 34.84 -5.37 14.78
C ILE A 7 36.12 -4.87 15.41
N ALA A 8 37.21 -4.86 14.66
CA ALA A 8 38.52 -4.36 15.10
C ALA A 8 38.92 -3.10 14.31
N PHE A 9 39.57 -2.18 14.96
CA PHE A 9 40.10 -0.94 14.39
C PHE A 9 41.57 -0.77 14.73
N LYS A 10 42.38 -0.24 13.78
CA LYS A 10 43.84 -0.10 13.93
C LYS A 10 44.29 1.35 13.80
N GLY A 11 43.39 2.30 13.80
CA GLY A 11 43.72 3.71 13.59
C GLY A 11 43.99 4.06 12.13
N GLU A 12 43.67 3.17 11.19
CA GLU A 12 43.84 3.39 9.76
C GLU A 12 42.71 4.27 9.19
N VAL A 13 43.12 5.20 8.29
CA VAL A 13 42.23 6.15 7.62
C VAL A 13 42.14 5.82 6.14
N ALA A 14 40.96 5.91 5.55
CA ALA A 14 40.77 5.64 4.14
C ALA A 14 41.34 6.74 3.25
N ASP A 15 41.72 6.38 2.03
CA ASP A 15 42.34 7.32 1.07
C ASP A 15 41.41 8.51 0.80
N GLY A 16 41.96 9.72 0.90
CA GLY A 16 41.26 10.99 0.67
C GLY A 16 40.64 11.62 1.92
N PHE A 17 40.72 10.99 3.09
CA PHE A 17 40.34 11.59 4.38
C PHE A 17 41.59 12.03 5.18
N SER A 18 41.49 13.16 5.90
CA SER A 18 42.55 13.56 6.84
C SER A 18 42.40 12.84 8.18
N LEU A 19 43.54 12.54 8.84
CA LEU A 19 43.54 11.87 10.14
C LEU A 19 42.71 12.65 11.19
N ASP A 20 42.87 13.97 11.22
CA ASP A 20 42.23 14.84 12.20
C ASP A 20 40.68 14.91 11.95
N GLU A 21 40.28 14.95 10.68
CA GLU A 21 38.84 14.90 10.30
C GLU A 21 38.21 13.59 10.73
N VAL A 22 38.85 12.45 10.50
CA VAL A 22 38.31 11.14 10.89
C VAL A 22 38.28 10.98 12.41
N ARG A 23 39.28 11.51 13.13
CA ARG A 23 39.29 11.51 14.61
C ARG A 23 38.13 12.29 15.18
N GLN A 24 37.89 13.49 14.67
CA GLN A 24 36.78 14.32 15.12
C GLN A 24 35.43 13.62 14.88
N ARG A 25 35.15 13.15 13.64
CA ARG A 25 33.93 12.43 13.29
C ARG A 25 33.75 11.11 14.04
N PHE A 26 34.89 10.44 14.34
CA PHE A 26 34.88 9.23 15.14
C PHE A 26 34.47 9.52 16.60
N ALA A 27 34.97 10.65 17.17
CA ALA A 27 34.57 11.09 18.49
C ALA A 27 33.06 11.44 18.55
N GLU A 28 32.54 12.17 17.57
CA GLU A 28 31.13 12.53 17.44
C GLU A 28 30.27 11.28 17.31
N THR A 29 30.66 10.34 16.42
CA THR A 29 29.90 9.10 16.16
C THR A 29 29.86 8.16 17.35
N THR A 30 30.97 8.06 18.12
CA THR A 30 31.10 7.11 19.24
C THR A 30 30.81 7.74 20.60
N ARG A 31 30.70 9.07 20.67
CA ARG A 31 30.51 9.85 21.92
C ARG A 31 31.50 9.52 23.02
N LYS A 32 32.74 9.21 22.65
CA LYS A 32 33.83 8.86 23.58
C LYS A 32 34.77 10.06 23.79
N ASP A 33 35.41 10.11 24.98
CA ASP A 33 36.32 11.16 25.35
C ASP A 33 37.61 11.19 24.47
N ALA A 34 38.21 12.37 24.32
CA ALA A 34 39.39 12.58 23.50
C ALA A 34 40.54 11.61 23.84
N SER A 35 40.74 11.28 25.11
CA SER A 35 41.78 10.35 25.57
C SER A 35 41.57 8.91 25.10
N VAL A 36 40.30 8.50 24.92
CA VAL A 36 39.96 7.18 24.36
C VAL A 36 40.17 7.17 22.86
N ILE A 37 39.80 8.26 22.20
CA ILE A 37 40.00 8.42 20.75
C ILE A 37 41.48 8.40 20.40
N ASP A 38 42.36 9.12 21.16
CA ASP A 38 43.77 9.10 20.94
C ASP A 38 44.41 7.71 21.05
N ARG A 39 43.91 6.88 21.94
CA ARG A 39 44.33 5.47 22.05
C ARG A 39 43.87 4.61 20.86
N LEU A 40 42.71 4.86 20.32
CA LEU A 40 42.18 4.13 19.15
C LEU A 40 43.02 4.42 17.89
N PHE A 41 43.58 5.61 17.77
CA PHE A 41 44.40 6.01 16.65
C PHE A 41 45.92 5.82 16.90
N SER A 42 46.31 5.07 17.94
CA SER A 42 47.72 4.79 18.28
C SER A 42 48.42 3.75 17.38
N GLY A 43 47.73 3.22 16.36
CA GLY A 43 48.26 2.20 15.45
C GLY A 43 48.16 0.75 15.99
N LYS A 44 47.69 0.56 17.23
CA LYS A 44 47.44 -0.77 17.80
C LYS A 44 46.02 -1.23 17.45
N ALA A 45 45.86 -2.51 17.13
CA ALA A 45 44.55 -3.08 16.87
C ALA A 45 43.71 -3.13 18.15
N VAL A 46 42.55 -2.53 18.15
CA VAL A 46 41.58 -2.49 19.26
C VAL A 46 40.23 -3.07 18.79
N THR A 47 39.60 -3.86 19.63
CA THR A 47 38.22 -4.36 19.33
C THR A 47 37.24 -3.27 19.70
N LEU A 48 36.45 -2.84 18.73
CA LEU A 48 35.36 -1.85 18.89
C LEU A 48 34.06 -2.48 19.35
N ALA A 49 33.74 -3.71 18.85
CA ALA A 49 32.54 -4.45 19.24
C ALA A 49 32.78 -5.95 19.14
N ARG A 50 32.10 -6.74 19.98
CA ARG A 50 32.21 -8.22 20.04
C ARG A 50 30.85 -8.88 19.89
N ASN A 51 30.89 -10.12 19.38
CA ASN A 51 29.75 -11.03 19.34
C ASN A 51 28.52 -10.44 18.64
N MET A 52 28.72 -9.73 17.54
CA MET A 52 27.66 -9.13 16.75
C MET A 52 27.14 -10.10 15.69
N GLU A 53 25.87 -10.09 15.43
CA GLU A 53 25.26 -10.74 14.27
C GLU A 53 25.76 -10.08 12.98
N LEU A 54 25.82 -10.83 11.88
CA LEU A 54 26.43 -10.41 10.62
C LEU A 54 25.83 -9.09 10.09
N GLU A 55 24.51 -8.94 10.12
CA GLU A 55 23.83 -7.73 9.62
C GLU A 55 24.17 -6.48 10.44
N ARG A 56 24.12 -6.58 11.77
CA ARG A 56 24.51 -5.48 12.67
C ARG A 56 25.98 -5.15 12.54
N ALA A 57 26.82 -6.15 12.35
CA ALA A 57 28.25 -5.97 12.12
C ALA A 57 28.52 -5.23 10.80
N HIS A 58 27.83 -5.58 9.72
CA HIS A 58 27.90 -4.88 8.43
C HIS A 58 27.39 -3.44 8.50
N ALA A 59 26.28 -3.17 9.17
CA ALA A 59 25.75 -1.83 9.38
C ALA A 59 26.75 -0.94 10.13
N THR A 60 27.37 -1.48 11.19
CA THR A 60 28.38 -0.76 11.96
C THR A 60 29.65 -0.48 11.14
N VAL A 61 30.09 -1.46 10.34
CA VAL A 61 31.22 -1.30 9.40
C VAL A 61 30.91 -0.22 8.36
N LYS A 62 29.73 -0.23 7.75
CA LYS A 62 29.30 0.76 6.77
C LYS A 62 29.32 2.19 7.36
N ARG A 63 28.86 2.33 8.58
CA ARG A 63 28.83 3.60 9.31
C ARG A 63 30.23 4.13 9.65
N LEU A 64 31.13 3.28 10.11
CA LEU A 64 32.53 3.66 10.40
C LEU A 64 33.31 3.96 9.12
N ASN A 65 33.04 3.27 8.03
CA ASN A 65 33.63 3.57 6.72
C ASN A 65 33.15 4.91 6.15
N ALA A 66 31.87 5.28 6.37
CA ALA A 66 31.33 6.56 5.91
C ALA A 66 32.05 7.78 6.50
N ILE A 67 32.57 7.66 7.72
CA ILE A 67 33.40 8.72 8.36
C ILE A 67 34.88 8.63 7.99
N GLY A 68 35.28 7.69 7.14
CA GLY A 68 36.63 7.50 6.68
C GLY A 68 37.54 6.58 7.53
N ALA A 69 36.95 5.83 8.50
CA ALA A 69 37.73 4.88 9.31
C ALA A 69 37.84 3.52 8.58
N VAL A 70 38.99 2.93 8.54
CA VAL A 70 39.25 1.59 7.99
C VAL A 70 39.13 0.55 9.10
N VAL A 71 38.11 -0.31 9.05
CA VAL A 71 37.82 -1.28 10.08
C VAL A 71 37.94 -2.72 9.59
N TYR A 72 38.13 -3.64 10.50
CA TYR A 72 38.27 -5.07 10.24
C TYR A 72 37.11 -5.85 10.87
N LEU A 73 36.43 -6.66 10.07
CA LEU A 73 35.44 -7.61 10.55
C LEU A 73 36.13 -8.97 10.79
N VAL A 74 36.07 -9.48 12.01
CA VAL A 74 36.76 -10.70 12.43
C VAL A 74 35.71 -11.76 12.74
N ASP A 75 35.76 -12.92 12.08
CA ASP A 75 34.90 -14.06 12.33
C ASP A 75 35.35 -14.89 13.54
N GLU A 76 34.56 -15.89 13.93
CA GLU A 76 34.86 -16.81 15.05
C GLU A 76 36.15 -17.61 14.82
N ALA A 77 36.56 -17.77 13.57
CA ALA A 77 37.82 -18.47 13.21
C ALA A 77 39.05 -17.54 13.27
N GLY A 78 38.86 -16.25 13.61
CA GLY A 78 39.94 -15.24 13.66
C GLY A 78 40.30 -14.69 12.29
N THR A 79 39.52 -14.93 11.23
CA THR A 79 39.80 -14.39 9.89
C THR A 79 39.30 -12.95 9.83
N ALA A 80 40.21 -12.02 9.53
CA ALA A 80 39.91 -10.58 9.46
C ALA A 80 39.66 -10.13 8.01
N THR A 81 38.53 -9.50 7.75
CA THR A 81 38.18 -8.87 6.46
C THR A 81 38.31 -7.33 6.61
N LYS A 82 39.12 -6.70 5.77
CA LYS A 82 39.34 -5.25 5.81
C LYS A 82 38.29 -4.48 5.01
N PHE A 83 37.70 -3.44 5.60
CA PHE A 83 36.79 -2.52 4.97
C PHE A 83 37.30 -1.08 5.06
N GLY A 84 37.35 -0.36 3.93
CA GLY A 84 37.68 1.05 3.83
C GLY A 84 37.15 1.62 2.51
N ALA A 85 36.51 2.78 2.54
CA ALA A 85 36.07 3.51 1.36
C ALA A 85 37.06 4.61 0.99
N ALA A 86 37.37 4.80 -0.30
CA ALA A 86 38.07 5.99 -0.79
C ALA A 86 37.05 7.13 -1.00
N LYS A 87 37.42 8.36 -0.65
CA LYS A 87 36.58 9.55 -0.87
C LYS A 87 36.40 9.78 -2.37
N SER A 88 35.15 9.74 -2.85
CA SER A 88 34.83 10.18 -4.22
C SER A 88 34.90 11.70 -4.30
N ALA A 89 35.47 12.22 -5.41
CA ALA A 89 35.76 13.67 -5.54
C ALA A 89 34.48 14.56 -5.69
N ASN A 90 33.25 13.98 -5.66
CA ASN A 90 32.00 14.69 -5.97
C ASN A 90 30.85 14.51 -4.96
N ASP A 91 31.07 13.98 -3.77
CA ASP A 91 29.98 13.86 -2.80
C ASP A 91 30.02 15.00 -1.76
N PRO A 92 28.97 15.85 -1.68
CA PRO A 92 28.76 16.70 -0.53
C PRO A 92 28.38 15.82 0.67
N VAL A 93 29.05 16.06 1.79
CA VAL A 93 28.79 15.35 3.05
C VAL A 93 27.46 15.83 3.60
N ALA A 94 26.40 15.09 3.32
CA ALA A 94 25.15 15.22 4.04
C ALA A 94 25.25 14.41 5.34
N ALA A 95 25.07 15.07 6.46
CA ALA A 95 24.93 14.41 7.76
C ALA A 95 23.52 13.82 7.84
N GLU A 96 23.40 12.49 7.76
CA GLU A 96 22.16 11.80 8.13
C GLU A 96 21.93 11.92 9.65
N PRO A 97 20.71 12.23 10.10
CA PRO A 97 20.36 12.23 11.53
C PRO A 97 20.40 10.81 12.10
N ALA A 98 20.80 10.73 13.34
CA ALA A 98 21.20 9.53 14.03
C ALA A 98 20.03 8.63 14.43
N ALA A 99 19.94 7.45 13.85
CA ALA A 99 19.39 6.31 14.58
C ALA A 99 20.23 6.05 15.85
N PRO A 100 19.67 5.57 16.97
CA PRO A 100 20.39 5.38 18.21
C PRO A 100 21.60 4.49 17.97
N ALA A 101 22.79 4.99 18.32
CA ALA A 101 24.03 4.30 18.08
C ALA A 101 24.05 2.97 18.84
N PRO A 102 24.35 1.82 18.21
CA PRO A 102 24.69 0.64 18.95
C PRO A 102 25.85 1.00 19.87
N GLU A 103 25.73 0.61 21.13
CA GLU A 103 26.72 0.90 22.16
C GLU A 103 28.05 0.29 21.76
N ILE A 104 28.97 1.11 21.23
CA ILE A 104 30.34 0.67 20.91
C ILE A 104 31.10 0.54 22.23
N VAL A 105 31.16 -0.69 22.74
CA VAL A 105 31.88 -1.01 23.94
C VAL A 105 33.36 -1.17 23.56
N VAL A 106 34.18 -0.18 23.93
CA VAL A 106 35.63 -0.33 23.81
C VAL A 106 36.12 -1.18 24.99
N ASP A 107 36.53 -2.40 24.71
CA ASP A 107 37.03 -3.31 25.77
C ASP A 107 38.49 -2.98 26.07
N GLU A 108 38.70 -2.41 27.23
CA GLU A 108 40.03 -2.01 27.72
C GLU A 108 40.89 -3.17 28.24
N THR A 109 40.30 -4.39 28.39
CA THR A 109 40.96 -5.54 29.05
C THR A 109 41.58 -6.54 28.09
N SER A 110 41.38 -6.41 26.78
CA SER A 110 41.95 -7.32 25.80
C SER A 110 43.34 -6.81 25.34
N GLY A 111 44.35 -7.67 25.49
CA GLY A 111 45.67 -7.45 24.89
C GLY A 111 45.57 -7.30 23.36
N PRO A 112 46.64 -6.77 22.70
CA PRO A 112 46.61 -6.51 21.26
C PRO A 112 46.29 -7.77 20.47
N LEU A 113 45.26 -7.73 19.65
CA LEU A 113 44.99 -8.77 18.64
C LEU A 113 46.16 -8.78 17.65
N ASP A 114 46.87 -9.91 17.58
CA ASP A 114 47.94 -10.11 16.58
C ASP A 114 47.32 -10.32 15.18
N LEU A 115 47.15 -9.25 14.44
CA LEU A 115 46.66 -9.30 13.06
C LEU A 115 47.77 -9.63 12.05
N SER A 116 49.02 -9.80 12.50
CA SER A 116 50.19 -10.02 11.63
C SER A 116 50.38 -11.48 11.23
N ALA A 117 49.86 -12.44 12.02
CA ALA A 117 50.19 -13.87 11.83
C ALA A 117 49.24 -14.63 10.89
N THR A 118 48.01 -14.11 10.56
CA THR A 118 47.00 -14.89 9.82
C THR A 118 46.24 -14.09 8.73
N ALA A 119 46.57 -12.88 8.47
CA ALA A 119 45.83 -12.04 7.51
C ALA A 119 46.31 -12.30 6.08
N LYS A 120 45.69 -13.22 5.37
CA LYS A 120 45.58 -13.12 3.92
C LYS A 120 44.59 -11.98 3.60
N ILE A 121 45.10 -10.75 3.57
CA ILE A 121 44.34 -9.55 3.22
C ILE A 121 43.87 -9.69 1.77
N ARG A 122 42.59 -9.87 1.56
CA ARG A 122 41.96 -9.71 0.23
C ARG A 122 41.47 -8.28 0.09
N HIS A 123 42.19 -7.47 -0.69
CA HIS A 123 41.65 -6.22 -1.24
C HIS A 123 40.56 -6.52 -2.26
N LEU A 124 39.36 -6.03 -2.05
CA LEU A 124 38.22 -6.16 -3.00
C LEU A 124 38.22 -5.04 -4.07
N SER A 125 39.25 -4.26 -4.16
CA SER A 125 39.37 -3.22 -5.19
C SER A 125 40.65 -3.37 -6.03
N GLN A 126 40.85 -4.50 -6.71
CA GLN A 126 41.73 -4.60 -7.90
C GLN A 126 41.72 -6.08 -8.34
N ILE A 127 40.76 -6.48 -9.11
CA ILE A 127 40.86 -7.68 -9.93
C ILE A 127 41.38 -7.23 -11.29
N THR A 128 42.64 -6.92 -11.37
CA THR A 128 43.40 -6.97 -12.62
C THR A 128 44.90 -7.09 -12.27
N GLU A 129 45.31 -8.23 -11.70
CA GLU A 129 46.69 -8.66 -11.82
C GLU A 129 46.76 -10.15 -12.01
N LYS A 130 47.59 -10.57 -12.96
CA LYS A 130 47.82 -11.94 -13.44
C LYS A 130 48.11 -12.89 -12.28
N ARG A 131 47.17 -13.81 -12.00
CA ARG A 131 47.47 -15.00 -11.23
C ARG A 131 48.58 -15.81 -11.92
N VAL A 132 49.72 -15.89 -11.30
CA VAL A 132 50.68 -16.99 -11.54
C VAL A 132 50.00 -18.25 -11.03
N VAL A 133 49.45 -19.03 -11.96
CA VAL A 133 48.84 -20.30 -11.67
C VAL A 133 49.96 -21.26 -11.38
N GLU A 134 50.19 -21.59 -10.10
CA GLU A 134 50.95 -22.76 -9.71
C GLU A 134 50.29 -23.98 -10.37
N LYS A 135 50.97 -24.64 -11.29
CA LYS A 135 50.47 -25.80 -12.03
C LYS A 135 50.25 -26.92 -11.06
N ASP A 136 49.02 -27.12 -10.62
CA ASP A 136 48.59 -28.36 -9.96
C ASP A 136 48.97 -29.55 -10.83
N SER A 137 49.40 -30.63 -10.20
CA SER A 137 49.70 -31.86 -10.91
C SER A 137 48.52 -32.30 -11.76
N PRO A 138 48.75 -32.83 -12.99
CA PRO A 138 47.66 -33.13 -13.97
C PRO A 138 46.54 -34.01 -13.38
N ALA A 139 46.83 -34.88 -12.40
CA ALA A 139 45.86 -35.71 -11.73
C ALA A 139 44.94 -34.94 -10.78
N LYS A 140 45.47 -33.94 -10.05
CA LYS A 140 44.70 -33.09 -9.13
C LYS A 140 43.78 -32.13 -9.87
N ALA A 141 44.27 -31.55 -10.96
CA ALA A 141 43.46 -30.68 -11.85
C ALA A 141 42.32 -31.44 -12.53
N ARG A 142 42.54 -32.73 -12.90
CA ARG A 142 41.50 -33.57 -13.50
C ARG A 142 40.40 -33.94 -12.47
N LYS A 143 40.75 -34.21 -11.21
CA LYS A 143 39.82 -34.51 -10.14
C LYS A 143 38.95 -33.26 -9.77
N THR A 144 39.57 -32.07 -9.70
CA THR A 144 38.91 -30.80 -9.43
C THR A 144 37.94 -30.41 -10.57
N ARG A 145 38.34 -30.63 -11.84
CA ARG A 145 37.47 -30.41 -13.01
C ARG A 145 36.28 -31.36 -13.06
N LEU A 146 36.50 -32.65 -12.68
CA LEU A 146 35.42 -33.63 -12.61
C LEU A 146 34.42 -33.27 -11.52
N ARG A 147 34.90 -32.87 -10.33
CA ARG A 147 34.08 -32.41 -9.22
C ARG A 147 33.30 -31.18 -9.60
N TYR A 148 33.93 -30.17 -10.19
CA TYR A 148 33.25 -28.95 -10.68
C TYR A 148 32.18 -29.25 -11.72
N ARG A 149 32.45 -30.15 -12.68
CA ARG A 149 31.44 -30.56 -13.66
C ARG A 149 30.28 -31.30 -13.04
N PHE A 150 30.55 -32.14 -12.06
CA PHE A 150 29.49 -32.83 -11.30
C PHE A 150 28.67 -31.87 -10.47
N ASP A 151 29.31 -30.95 -9.76
CA ASP A 151 28.63 -29.94 -8.94
C ASP A 151 27.78 -29.01 -9.84
N THR A 152 28.30 -28.59 -11.01
CA THR A 152 27.58 -27.80 -11.99
C THR A 152 26.41 -28.57 -12.63
N PHE A 153 26.59 -29.88 -12.86
CA PHE A 153 25.51 -30.72 -13.39
C PHE A 153 24.39 -30.90 -12.37
N MET A 154 24.73 -31.12 -11.11
CA MET A 154 23.77 -31.26 -10.01
C MET A 154 23.04 -29.92 -9.73
N ALA A 155 23.74 -28.81 -9.83
CA ALA A 155 23.18 -27.45 -9.61
C ALA A 155 22.15 -27.01 -10.68
N LYS A 156 22.10 -27.69 -11.85
CA LYS A 156 21.17 -27.33 -12.94
C LYS A 156 19.72 -27.79 -12.75
N GLY A 157 19.38 -28.26 -11.52
CA GLY A 157 17.99 -28.53 -11.14
C GLY A 157 17.59 -30.02 -11.20
N GLY A 158 16.34 -30.29 -10.79
CA GLY A 158 15.80 -31.62 -10.54
C GLY A 158 15.90 -32.61 -11.71
N GLY A 159 15.77 -32.14 -12.96
CA GLY A 159 15.89 -33.00 -14.14
C GLY A 159 17.25 -33.66 -14.31
N ASN A 160 18.34 -33.01 -13.89
CA ASN A 160 19.68 -33.58 -13.96
C ASN A 160 19.96 -34.56 -12.81
N ILE A 161 19.35 -34.33 -11.66
CA ILE A 161 19.38 -35.28 -10.52
C ILE A 161 18.67 -36.57 -10.90
N PHE A 162 17.49 -36.48 -11.56
CA PHE A 162 16.78 -37.64 -12.06
C PHE A 162 17.60 -38.42 -13.11
N LYS A 163 18.27 -37.71 -14.04
CA LYS A 163 19.18 -38.33 -15.02
C LYS A 163 20.34 -39.03 -14.32
N ALA A 164 20.93 -38.42 -13.28
CA ALA A 164 22.00 -39.04 -12.50
C ALA A 164 21.52 -40.32 -11.80
N LEU A 165 20.35 -40.28 -11.18
CA LEU A 165 19.72 -41.40 -10.52
C LEU A 165 19.46 -42.54 -11.50
N THR A 166 18.89 -42.22 -12.68
CA THR A 166 18.67 -43.18 -13.77
C THR A 166 19.98 -43.80 -14.28
N ALA A 167 21.02 -42.97 -14.45
CA ALA A 167 22.33 -43.47 -14.84
C ALA A 167 22.95 -44.44 -13.81
N VAL A 168 22.85 -44.12 -12.53
CA VAL A 168 23.30 -45.01 -11.43
C VAL A 168 22.49 -46.29 -11.44
N PHE A 169 21.19 -46.26 -11.64
CA PHE A 169 20.35 -47.44 -11.77
C PHE A 169 20.81 -48.31 -12.92
N VAL A 170 20.97 -47.77 -14.12
CA VAL A 170 21.38 -48.52 -15.33
C VAL A 170 22.78 -49.13 -15.12
N VAL A 171 23.73 -48.37 -14.57
CA VAL A 171 25.08 -48.86 -14.31
C VAL A 171 25.06 -49.98 -13.31
N THR A 172 24.32 -49.81 -12.20
CA THR A 172 24.22 -50.88 -11.15
C THR A 172 23.54 -52.14 -11.67
N PHE A 173 22.45 -51.97 -12.44
CA PHE A 173 21.74 -53.06 -13.11
C PHE A 173 22.62 -53.82 -14.07
N LEU A 174 23.30 -53.09 -14.97
CA LEU A 174 24.20 -53.75 -15.93
C LEU A 174 25.38 -54.42 -15.26
N PHE A 175 25.96 -53.81 -14.23
CA PHE A 175 27.10 -54.37 -13.50
C PHE A 175 26.74 -55.67 -12.78
N ILE A 176 25.68 -55.67 -11.99
CA ILE A 176 25.22 -56.86 -11.26
C ILE A 176 24.73 -57.92 -12.25
N GLY A 177 23.98 -57.52 -13.28
CA GLY A 177 23.46 -58.42 -14.30
C GLY A 177 24.56 -59.07 -15.14
N LEU A 178 25.60 -58.31 -15.47
CA LEU A 178 26.76 -58.84 -16.22
C LEU A 178 27.54 -59.86 -15.37
N LEU A 179 27.83 -59.52 -14.10
CA LEU A 179 28.55 -60.43 -13.18
C LEU A 179 27.75 -61.68 -12.94
N ARG A 180 26.43 -61.60 -12.77
CA ARG A 180 25.54 -62.75 -12.65
C ARG A 180 25.49 -63.56 -13.93
N GLY A 181 25.43 -62.91 -15.08
CA GLY A 181 25.46 -63.56 -16.37
C GLY A 181 26.74 -64.33 -16.63
N VAL A 182 27.89 -63.73 -16.25
CA VAL A 182 29.20 -64.44 -16.32
C VAL A 182 29.24 -65.65 -15.41
N LEU A 183 28.72 -65.51 -14.16
CA LEU A 183 28.66 -66.64 -13.22
C LEU A 183 27.80 -67.80 -13.78
N LEU A 184 26.66 -67.47 -14.41
CA LEU A 184 25.81 -68.52 -15.05
C LEU A 184 26.47 -69.19 -16.24
N MET A 185 27.31 -68.46 -16.98
CA MET A 185 28.09 -69.07 -18.08
C MET A 185 29.20 -70.01 -17.59
N VAL A 186 29.85 -69.69 -16.47
CA VAL A 186 30.98 -70.48 -15.92
C VAL A 186 30.49 -71.67 -15.10
N ALA A 187 29.36 -71.47 -14.39
CA ALA A 187 28.84 -72.49 -13.46
C ALA A 187 27.30 -72.53 -13.50
N PRO A 188 26.70 -73.09 -14.56
CA PRO A 188 25.24 -73.04 -14.80
C PRO A 188 24.48 -73.84 -13.69
N GLU A 189 25.15 -74.84 -13.03
CA GLU A 189 24.54 -75.62 -11.97
C GLU A 189 24.28 -74.92 -10.66
N ILE A 190 24.73 -73.62 -10.56
CA ILE A 190 24.56 -72.86 -9.35
C ILE A 190 23.12 -72.27 -9.28
N SER A 191 22.43 -72.17 -10.41
CA SER A 191 21.03 -71.76 -10.47
C SER A 191 20.09 -72.95 -10.51
N GLN A 192 19.04 -72.98 -9.72
CA GLN A 192 18.01 -74.02 -9.80
C GLN A 192 17.18 -73.97 -11.09
N GLN A 193 17.16 -72.86 -11.76
CA GLN A 193 16.42 -72.56 -13.04
C GLN A 193 17.40 -72.85 -14.20
N HIS A 194 17.52 -74.04 -14.60
CA HIS A 194 18.51 -74.54 -15.61
C HIS A 194 18.35 -73.92 -16.99
N ASP A 195 17.19 -73.27 -17.32
CA ASP A 195 16.91 -72.68 -18.64
C ASP A 195 17.06 -71.15 -18.70
N VAL A 196 17.55 -70.50 -17.66
CA VAL A 196 17.74 -69.07 -17.65
C VAL A 196 19.06 -68.65 -18.29
N GLY A 197 19.07 -68.43 -19.60
CA GLY A 197 20.20 -67.84 -20.29
C GLY A 197 20.58 -66.46 -19.79
N PHE A 198 21.64 -65.85 -20.38
CA PHE A 198 22.16 -64.55 -19.99
C PHE A 198 21.06 -63.47 -19.87
N LEU A 199 20.12 -63.37 -20.81
CA LEU A 199 19.00 -62.46 -20.79
C LEU A 199 18.03 -62.70 -19.66
N GLY A 200 17.79 -63.98 -19.30
CA GLY A 200 16.96 -64.28 -18.13
C GLY A 200 17.61 -63.88 -16.80
N GLY A 201 18.94 -64.02 -16.69
CA GLY A 201 19.71 -63.51 -15.55
C GLY A 201 19.61 -61.98 -15.41
N LEU A 202 19.63 -61.24 -16.51
CA LEU A 202 19.38 -59.81 -16.53
C LEU A 202 17.96 -59.48 -16.05
N TYR A 203 16.98 -60.22 -16.55
CA TYR A 203 15.58 -60.01 -16.16
C TYR A 203 15.34 -60.28 -14.68
N ILE A 204 15.87 -61.33 -14.12
CA ILE A 204 15.80 -61.61 -12.68
C ILE A 204 16.50 -60.53 -11.86
N THR A 205 17.66 -60.03 -12.30
CA THR A 205 18.37 -58.92 -11.64
C THR A 205 17.51 -57.66 -11.68
N PHE A 206 16.79 -57.39 -12.77
CA PHE A 206 15.85 -56.27 -12.88
C PHE A 206 14.71 -56.43 -11.85
N LEU A 207 14.10 -57.62 -11.77
CA LEU A 207 13.04 -57.91 -10.82
C LEU A 207 13.49 -57.74 -9.35
N GLU A 208 14.67 -58.19 -8.98
CA GLU A 208 15.23 -58.10 -7.64
C GLU A 208 15.60 -56.66 -7.24
N ILE A 209 16.06 -55.85 -8.20
CA ILE A 209 16.33 -54.43 -7.96
C ILE A 209 15.03 -53.65 -7.82
N THR A 210 13.99 -53.97 -8.61
CA THR A 210 12.70 -53.26 -8.55
C THR A 210 11.83 -53.72 -7.38
N ASP A 211 11.88 -55.00 -7.04
CA ASP A 211 11.18 -55.61 -5.89
C ASP A 211 12.08 -56.64 -5.18
N PRO A 212 12.71 -56.26 -4.06
CA PRO A 212 13.59 -57.14 -3.28
C PRO A 212 12.90 -58.41 -2.80
N GLY A 213 11.56 -58.46 -2.77
CA GLY A 213 10.82 -59.69 -2.44
C GLY A 213 11.10 -60.84 -3.42
N ASN A 214 11.51 -60.54 -4.65
CA ASN A 214 11.88 -61.55 -5.66
C ASN A 214 13.13 -62.36 -5.30
N MET A 215 13.99 -61.92 -4.34
CA MET A 215 15.09 -62.72 -3.82
C MET A 215 14.64 -64.07 -3.23
N ALA A 216 13.37 -64.20 -2.84
CA ALA A 216 12.81 -65.43 -2.32
C ALA A 216 12.83 -66.55 -3.38
N GLN A 217 12.88 -66.24 -4.65
CA GLN A 217 12.96 -67.18 -5.75
C GLN A 217 14.30 -67.90 -5.78
N ASP A 218 15.38 -67.32 -5.24
CA ASP A 218 16.73 -67.85 -5.22
C ASP A 218 17.08 -68.69 -3.97
N ILE A 219 16.07 -68.98 -3.16
CA ILE A 219 16.28 -69.61 -1.84
C ILE A 219 17.02 -70.99 -1.93
N TYR A 220 16.88 -71.72 -3.04
CA TYR A 220 17.49 -72.98 -3.27
C TYR A 220 18.73 -72.89 -4.21
N SER A 221 19.05 -71.68 -4.73
CA SER A 221 20.25 -71.50 -5.58
C SER A 221 21.53 -71.53 -4.73
N GLY A 222 22.70 -71.76 -5.38
CA GLY A 222 24.01 -71.75 -4.75
C GLY A 222 24.39 -70.44 -4.09
N VAL A 223 25.34 -70.52 -3.10
CA VAL A 223 25.69 -69.29 -2.29
C VAL A 223 26.15 -68.12 -3.15
N GLY A 224 26.94 -68.34 -4.19
CA GLY A 224 27.40 -67.26 -5.08
C GLY A 224 26.27 -66.54 -5.76
N TYR A 225 25.23 -67.30 -6.17
CA TYR A 225 24.03 -66.64 -6.80
C TYR A 225 23.23 -65.85 -5.80
N LYS A 226 23.07 -66.32 -4.58
CA LYS A 226 22.39 -65.62 -3.49
C LYS A 226 23.05 -64.29 -3.15
N VAL A 227 24.36 -64.19 -3.21
CA VAL A 227 25.11 -62.96 -2.97
C VAL A 227 24.70 -61.89 -3.98
N PHE A 228 24.54 -62.21 -5.26
CA PHE A 228 24.10 -61.26 -6.27
C PHE A 228 22.63 -60.85 -6.05
N ALA A 229 21.77 -61.76 -5.64
CA ALA A 229 20.39 -61.47 -5.28
C ALA A 229 20.31 -60.43 -4.12
N VAL A 230 21.10 -60.68 -3.06
CA VAL A 230 21.17 -59.76 -1.90
C VAL A 230 21.74 -58.41 -2.31
N LEU A 231 22.79 -58.36 -3.14
CA LEU A 231 23.34 -57.11 -3.64
C LEU A 231 22.35 -56.36 -4.50
N ALA A 232 21.61 -57.05 -5.38
CA ALA A 232 20.56 -56.48 -6.19
C ALA A 232 19.43 -55.88 -5.34
N GLY A 233 18.96 -56.63 -4.34
CA GLY A 233 17.92 -56.18 -3.41
C GLY A 233 18.33 -54.96 -2.58
N ILE A 234 19.56 -54.98 -2.03
CA ILE A 234 20.07 -53.80 -1.28
C ILE A 234 20.16 -52.59 -2.21
N ALA A 235 20.69 -52.76 -3.43
CA ALA A 235 20.74 -51.68 -4.43
C ALA A 235 19.35 -51.17 -4.74
N GLY A 236 18.34 -52.05 -4.89
CA GLY A 236 16.95 -51.66 -5.12
C GLY A 236 16.34 -50.83 -4.00
N ILE A 237 16.54 -51.24 -2.73
CA ILE A 237 16.05 -50.50 -1.56
C ILE A 237 16.66 -49.08 -1.53
N VAL A 238 17.99 -49.00 -1.74
CA VAL A 238 18.68 -47.68 -1.75
C VAL A 238 18.17 -46.81 -2.89
N MET A 239 17.99 -47.38 -4.10
CA MET A 239 17.50 -46.65 -5.26
C MET A 239 16.05 -46.18 -5.10
N LEU A 240 15.17 -47.04 -4.56
CA LEU A 240 13.77 -46.67 -4.30
C LEU A 240 13.68 -45.57 -3.25
N SER A 241 14.47 -45.69 -2.17
CA SER A 241 14.55 -44.66 -1.13
C SER A 241 15.05 -43.32 -1.70
N ALA A 242 16.09 -43.36 -2.57
CA ALA A 242 16.61 -42.16 -3.23
C ALA A 242 15.59 -41.53 -4.21
N LEU A 243 14.81 -42.34 -4.93
CA LEU A 243 13.76 -41.87 -5.82
C LEU A 243 12.62 -41.19 -5.04
N ILE A 244 12.17 -41.80 -3.94
CA ILE A 244 11.14 -41.22 -3.06
C ILE A 244 11.63 -39.89 -2.50
N ALA A 245 12.83 -39.84 -1.95
CA ALA A 245 13.43 -38.60 -1.44
C ALA A 245 13.54 -37.53 -2.51
N PHE A 246 13.91 -37.89 -3.72
CA PHE A 246 13.97 -36.97 -4.85
C PHE A 246 12.60 -36.42 -5.21
N ILE A 247 11.57 -37.26 -5.36
CA ILE A 247 10.22 -36.85 -5.69
C ILE A 247 9.69 -35.90 -4.60
N THR A 248 9.87 -36.25 -3.33
CA THR A 248 9.44 -35.39 -2.20
C THR A 248 10.13 -34.03 -2.26
N THR A 249 11.46 -34.02 -2.40
CA THR A 249 12.23 -32.77 -2.47
C THR A 249 11.84 -31.94 -3.69
N ALA A 250 11.63 -32.57 -4.85
CA ALA A 250 11.22 -31.85 -6.07
C ALA A 250 9.80 -31.26 -5.94
N MET A 251 8.92 -31.97 -5.25
CA MET A 251 7.56 -31.53 -4.96
C MET A 251 7.56 -30.37 -3.96
N ASP A 252 8.35 -30.49 -2.88
CA ASP A 252 8.52 -29.44 -1.89
C ASP A 252 9.10 -28.17 -2.51
N GLN A 253 10.12 -28.31 -3.37
CA GLN A 253 10.67 -27.16 -4.10
C GLN A 253 9.62 -26.50 -5.00
N LYS A 254 8.80 -27.29 -5.69
CA LYS A 254 7.74 -26.73 -6.55
C LYS A 254 6.65 -26.03 -5.77
N ILE A 255 6.23 -26.64 -4.65
CA ILE A 255 5.29 -26.02 -3.71
C ILE A 255 5.87 -24.72 -3.16
N TYR A 256 7.14 -24.71 -2.77
CA TYR A 256 7.83 -23.53 -2.27
C TYR A 256 7.94 -22.40 -3.33
N GLU A 257 8.24 -22.74 -4.60
CA GLU A 257 8.22 -21.76 -5.71
C GLU A 257 6.83 -21.16 -5.92
N LEU A 258 5.77 -22.00 -5.86
CA LEU A 258 4.37 -21.54 -5.99
C LEU A 258 3.98 -20.63 -4.81
N LYS A 259 4.38 -21.00 -3.60
CA LYS A 259 4.14 -20.23 -2.37
C LYS A 259 4.85 -18.87 -2.41
N ARG A 260 6.02 -18.77 -3.04
CA ARG A 260 6.73 -17.49 -3.25
C ARG A 260 6.06 -16.53 -4.22
N GLY A 261 4.99 -16.93 -4.90
CA GLY A 261 4.25 -16.03 -5.77
C GLY A 261 5.02 -15.52 -6.99
N ARG A 262 5.95 -16.30 -7.55
CA ARG A 262 6.77 -15.92 -8.71
C ARG A 262 6.35 -16.60 -10.02
N SER A 263 5.17 -17.16 -10.07
CA SER A 263 4.61 -17.74 -11.30
C SER A 263 3.94 -16.66 -12.15
N LYS A 264 4.05 -16.78 -13.48
CA LYS A 264 3.38 -15.86 -14.41
C LYS A 264 1.87 -15.92 -14.22
N VAL A 265 1.24 -14.76 -14.14
CA VAL A 265 -0.21 -14.58 -14.21
C VAL A 265 -0.66 -14.73 -15.67
N ILE A 266 -1.83 -15.32 -15.90
CA ILE A 266 -2.39 -15.53 -17.26
C ILE A 266 -3.82 -14.97 -17.27
N GLU A 267 -4.03 -13.85 -16.62
CA GLU A 267 -5.32 -13.15 -16.59
C GLU A 267 -5.34 -12.03 -17.63
N SER A 268 -6.52 -11.60 -18.03
CA SER A 268 -6.73 -10.46 -18.92
C SER A 268 -7.92 -9.64 -18.45
N GLY A 269 -7.92 -8.33 -18.70
CA GLY A 269 -8.96 -7.43 -18.24
C GLY A 269 -8.98 -7.27 -16.71
N HIS A 270 -7.90 -7.61 -16.02
CA HIS A 270 -7.78 -7.51 -14.57
C HIS A 270 -7.33 -6.11 -14.14
N THR A 271 -7.71 -5.71 -12.93
CA THR A 271 -7.14 -4.54 -12.26
C THR A 271 -5.84 -4.94 -11.58
N LEU A 272 -4.75 -4.22 -11.85
CA LEU A 272 -3.43 -4.47 -11.30
C LEU A 272 -3.09 -3.47 -10.19
N ILE A 273 -2.82 -3.94 -8.98
CA ILE A 273 -2.38 -3.11 -7.87
C ILE A 273 -0.87 -3.31 -7.67
N LEU A 274 -0.11 -2.21 -7.75
CA LEU A 274 1.33 -2.17 -7.56
C LEU A 274 1.67 -1.47 -6.24
N GLY A 275 2.27 -2.19 -5.30
CA GLY A 275 2.58 -1.71 -3.96
C GLY A 275 1.72 -2.36 -2.89
N TRP A 276 1.97 -1.95 -1.65
CA TRP A 276 1.26 -2.47 -0.48
C TRP A 276 1.10 -1.39 0.58
N SER A 277 -0.10 -1.17 1.01
CA SER A 277 -0.45 -0.46 2.23
C SER A 277 -1.44 -1.32 3.00
N GLU A 278 -1.08 -1.78 4.19
CA GLU A 278 -1.90 -2.72 4.96
C GLU A 278 -3.30 -2.19 5.27
N GLN A 279 -3.42 -0.88 5.40
CA GLN A 279 -4.67 -0.22 5.75
C GLN A 279 -5.55 0.01 4.52
N ARG A 280 -4.96 0.45 3.39
CA ARG A 280 -5.69 0.84 2.17
C ARG A 280 -5.99 -0.31 1.23
N ILE A 281 -5.09 -1.31 1.12
CA ILE A 281 -5.26 -2.42 0.19
C ILE A 281 -6.58 -3.17 0.39
N ALA A 282 -6.98 -3.37 1.65
CA ALA A 282 -8.22 -4.07 1.98
C ALA A 282 -9.47 -3.27 1.58
N GLU A 283 -9.42 -1.93 1.72
CA GLU A 283 -10.52 -1.04 1.32
C GLU A 283 -10.64 -0.98 -0.20
N ILE A 284 -9.52 -0.78 -0.93
CA ILE A 284 -9.51 -0.80 -2.40
C ILE A 284 -10.08 -2.12 -2.94
N ILE A 285 -9.67 -3.25 -2.34
CA ILE A 285 -10.20 -4.55 -2.78
C ILE A 285 -11.70 -4.66 -2.52
N ARG A 286 -12.21 -4.14 -1.38
CA ARG A 286 -13.65 -4.15 -1.12
C ARG A 286 -14.42 -3.36 -2.18
N GLU A 287 -13.94 -2.18 -2.51
CA GLU A 287 -14.56 -1.35 -3.54
C GLU A 287 -14.47 -2.04 -4.93
N LEU A 288 -13.32 -2.59 -5.30
CA LEU A 288 -13.20 -3.33 -6.56
C LEU A 288 -14.05 -4.61 -6.61
N VAL A 289 -14.31 -5.24 -5.47
CA VAL A 289 -15.24 -6.38 -5.38
C VAL A 289 -16.67 -5.93 -5.67
N LEU A 290 -17.07 -4.77 -5.17
CA LEU A 290 -18.38 -4.18 -5.44
C LEU A 290 -18.48 -3.75 -6.91
N ALA A 291 -17.52 -3.02 -7.43
CA ALA A 291 -17.45 -2.62 -8.83
C ALA A 291 -17.54 -3.81 -9.81
N ASN A 292 -17.00 -4.95 -9.41
CA ASN A 292 -17.00 -6.17 -10.22
C ASN A 292 -18.22 -7.08 -9.99
N GLU A 293 -19.27 -6.65 -9.27
CA GLU A 293 -20.39 -7.52 -8.92
C GLU A 293 -21.10 -8.10 -10.15
N SER A 294 -21.20 -7.30 -11.20
CA SER A 294 -21.79 -7.69 -12.49
C SER A 294 -20.88 -8.57 -13.35
N GLU A 295 -19.57 -8.65 -13.07
CA GLU A 295 -18.60 -9.44 -13.81
C GLU A 295 -18.51 -10.88 -13.30
N LYS A 296 -18.48 -11.88 -14.23
CA LYS A 296 -18.50 -13.30 -13.84
C LYS A 296 -17.15 -13.85 -13.39
N ASP A 297 -16.05 -13.33 -13.92
CA ASP A 297 -14.68 -13.82 -13.72
C ASP A 297 -13.71 -12.66 -13.43
N ALA A 298 -14.14 -11.68 -12.66
CA ALA A 298 -13.33 -10.55 -12.29
C ALA A 298 -12.06 -10.97 -11.52
N CYS A 299 -10.95 -10.30 -11.78
CA CYS A 299 -9.69 -10.60 -11.14
C CYS A 299 -8.94 -9.33 -10.76
N VAL A 300 -8.46 -9.30 -9.52
CA VAL A 300 -7.53 -8.28 -9.03
C VAL A 300 -6.17 -8.94 -8.82
N VAL A 301 -5.13 -8.42 -9.47
CA VAL A 301 -3.76 -8.89 -9.33
C VAL A 301 -2.97 -7.89 -8.48
N ILE A 302 -2.25 -8.38 -7.50
CA ILE A 302 -1.45 -7.55 -6.58
C ILE A 302 0.02 -7.95 -6.73
N LEU A 303 0.89 -6.98 -7.00
CA LEU A 303 2.33 -7.13 -6.97
C LEU A 303 2.92 -6.23 -5.89
N ALA A 304 3.64 -6.81 -4.93
CA ALA A 304 4.30 -6.06 -3.87
C ALA A 304 5.62 -6.70 -3.45
N ASP A 305 6.52 -5.90 -2.88
CA ASP A 305 7.79 -6.38 -2.30
C ASP A 305 7.55 -6.95 -0.89
N MET A 306 6.68 -7.95 -0.83
CA MET A 306 6.26 -8.66 0.37
C MET A 306 6.06 -10.14 0.06
N ASP A 307 6.24 -11.02 1.05
CA ASP A 307 5.99 -12.44 0.84
C ASP A 307 4.51 -12.72 0.56
N LYS A 308 4.27 -13.57 -0.44
CA LYS A 308 2.90 -13.93 -0.87
C LYS A 308 2.03 -14.49 0.25
N GLU A 309 2.60 -15.31 1.13
CA GLU A 309 1.85 -15.93 2.24
C GLU A 309 1.35 -14.86 3.21
N ASP A 310 2.18 -13.86 3.52
CA ASP A 310 1.83 -12.75 4.40
C ASP A 310 0.72 -11.88 3.78
N MET A 311 0.84 -11.56 2.49
CA MET A 311 -0.22 -10.84 1.76
C MET A 311 -1.55 -11.59 1.79
N ASP A 312 -1.53 -12.89 1.45
CA ASP A 312 -2.74 -13.73 1.41
C ASP A 312 -3.39 -13.84 2.80
N ASP A 313 -2.60 -13.91 3.87
CA ASP A 313 -3.11 -14.02 5.24
C ASP A 313 -3.74 -12.69 5.71
N ILE A 314 -3.12 -11.55 5.44
CA ILE A 314 -3.69 -10.23 5.75
C ILE A 314 -5.00 -10.02 4.99
N LEU A 315 -5.02 -10.30 3.69
CA LEU A 315 -6.23 -10.15 2.87
C LEU A 315 -7.37 -11.04 3.37
N ARG A 316 -7.08 -12.29 3.73
CA ARG A 316 -8.08 -13.21 4.28
C ARG A 316 -8.67 -12.75 5.60
N LEU A 317 -7.90 -12.04 6.41
CA LEU A 317 -8.37 -11.48 7.69
C LEU A 317 -9.20 -10.22 7.49
N ARG A 318 -8.81 -9.35 6.54
CA ARG A 318 -9.43 -8.04 6.35
C ARG A 318 -10.57 -8.03 5.33
N VAL A 319 -10.52 -8.86 4.29
CA VAL A 319 -11.55 -8.96 3.23
C VAL A 319 -12.26 -10.30 3.36
N LYS A 320 -13.51 -10.27 3.86
CA LYS A 320 -14.26 -11.49 4.19
C LYS A 320 -15.05 -12.04 3.01
N GLU A 321 -15.55 -11.16 2.16
CA GLU A 321 -16.39 -11.50 1.02
C GLU A 321 -15.71 -11.01 -0.27
N LEU A 322 -15.62 -11.89 -1.24
CA LEU A 322 -14.99 -11.63 -2.54
C LEU A 322 -15.97 -11.71 -3.71
N ALA A 323 -17.24 -12.06 -3.42
CA ALA A 323 -18.28 -12.25 -4.42
C ALA A 323 -17.77 -13.01 -5.66
N THR A 324 -17.80 -12.37 -6.83
CA THR A 324 -17.29 -12.92 -8.11
C THR A 324 -15.81 -12.66 -8.36
N THR A 325 -15.16 -11.82 -7.55
CA THR A 325 -13.79 -11.36 -7.77
C THR A 325 -12.76 -12.32 -7.19
N ARG A 326 -11.74 -12.67 -7.99
CA ARG A 326 -10.57 -13.44 -7.56
C ARG A 326 -9.38 -12.53 -7.29
N ILE A 327 -8.66 -12.80 -6.20
CA ILE A 327 -7.43 -12.10 -5.87
C ILE A 327 -6.23 -12.98 -6.16
N VAL A 328 -5.25 -12.43 -6.86
CA VAL A 328 -3.99 -13.10 -7.21
C VAL A 328 -2.81 -12.27 -6.73
N THR A 329 -2.14 -12.71 -5.69
CA THR A 329 -0.96 -12.02 -5.14
C THR A 329 0.35 -12.52 -5.75
N ARG A 330 1.29 -11.60 -5.99
CA ARG A 330 2.64 -11.88 -6.47
C ARG A 330 3.67 -11.08 -5.67
N SER A 331 4.80 -11.74 -5.40
CA SER A 331 5.91 -11.13 -4.65
C SER A 331 6.99 -10.66 -5.62
N GLY A 332 7.35 -9.39 -5.55
CA GLY A 332 8.42 -8.82 -6.37
C GLY A 332 8.47 -7.29 -6.30
N ASP A 333 9.58 -6.75 -6.77
CA ASP A 333 9.79 -5.31 -6.92
C ASP A 333 8.85 -4.77 -8.01
N VAL A 334 8.03 -3.78 -7.62
CA VAL A 334 6.99 -3.16 -8.47
C VAL A 334 7.55 -2.32 -9.62
N ALA A 335 8.78 -1.84 -9.51
CA ALA A 335 9.46 -1.08 -10.56
C ALA A 335 10.28 -1.96 -11.52
N SER A 336 10.21 -3.29 -11.39
CA SER A 336 10.95 -4.23 -12.24
C SER A 336 10.12 -4.65 -13.44
N ILE A 337 10.56 -4.34 -14.64
CA ILE A 337 9.91 -4.74 -15.93
C ILE A 337 9.65 -6.25 -15.95
N THR A 338 10.60 -7.07 -15.52
CA THR A 338 10.41 -8.54 -15.47
C THR A 338 9.28 -8.97 -14.55
N ASN A 339 9.07 -8.27 -13.43
CA ASN A 339 7.97 -8.57 -12.53
C ASN A 339 6.64 -8.04 -13.08
N LEU A 340 6.66 -6.92 -13.79
CA LEU A 340 5.48 -6.40 -14.50
C LEU A 340 5.04 -7.36 -15.61
N ASP A 341 5.96 -7.92 -16.39
CA ASP A 341 5.67 -8.99 -17.35
C ASP A 341 5.08 -10.25 -16.68
N MET A 342 5.53 -10.55 -15.46
CA MET A 342 5.02 -11.69 -14.68
C MET A 342 3.55 -11.52 -14.30
N VAL A 343 3.09 -10.29 -14.07
CA VAL A 343 1.70 -9.99 -13.70
C VAL A 343 0.82 -9.63 -14.90
N SER A 344 1.31 -9.83 -16.12
CA SER A 344 0.60 -9.57 -17.39
C SER A 344 0.08 -8.13 -17.51
N LEU A 345 0.97 -7.16 -17.27
CA LEU A 345 0.67 -5.73 -17.38
C LEU A 345 0.01 -5.36 -18.72
N GLU A 346 0.48 -5.93 -19.84
CA GLU A 346 -0.06 -5.67 -21.19
C GLU A 346 -1.54 -6.04 -21.36
N ALA A 347 -2.08 -6.87 -20.48
CA ALA A 347 -3.43 -7.40 -20.54
C ALA A 347 -4.35 -6.90 -19.41
N CYS A 348 -3.91 -5.99 -18.56
CA CYS A 348 -4.74 -5.41 -17.50
C CYS A 348 -5.59 -4.25 -18.03
N LYS A 349 -6.77 -4.01 -17.40
CA LYS A 349 -7.65 -2.89 -17.73
C LYS A 349 -7.17 -1.58 -17.10
N SER A 350 -6.66 -1.65 -15.89
CA SER A 350 -6.16 -0.48 -15.14
C SER A 350 -5.07 -0.87 -14.16
N VAL A 351 -4.28 0.13 -13.74
CA VAL A 351 -3.21 -0.02 -12.74
C VAL A 351 -3.41 0.98 -11.61
N ILE A 352 -3.36 0.50 -10.38
CA ILE A 352 -3.34 1.33 -9.17
C ILE A 352 -1.95 1.22 -8.53
N ILE A 353 -1.22 2.33 -8.43
CA ILE A 353 0.08 2.40 -7.79
C ILE A 353 -0.09 3.01 -6.41
N LEU A 354 0.13 2.21 -5.38
CA LEU A 354 0.01 2.63 -4.00
C LEU A 354 1.33 3.22 -3.49
N ALA A 355 1.22 4.30 -2.73
CA ALA A 355 2.33 4.78 -1.92
C ALA A 355 2.69 3.73 -0.84
N ASP A 356 3.98 3.61 -0.54
CA ASP A 356 4.48 2.72 0.52
C ASP A 356 4.57 3.41 1.89
N CYS A 357 3.89 4.53 2.04
CA CYS A 357 3.76 5.29 3.27
C CYS A 357 2.33 5.80 3.45
N ASP A 358 2.00 6.17 4.68
CA ASP A 358 0.71 6.74 5.03
C ASP A 358 0.78 8.26 5.20
N ASP A 359 -0.37 8.90 5.27
CA ASP A 359 -0.47 10.37 5.40
C ASP A 359 0.14 10.91 6.71
N THR A 360 0.28 10.07 7.71
CA THR A 360 0.92 10.39 8.99
C THR A 360 2.44 10.24 8.99
N ASP A 361 3.03 9.70 7.92
CA ASP A 361 4.47 9.50 7.80
C ASP A 361 5.23 10.83 7.59
N SER A 362 6.53 10.81 7.88
CA SER A 362 7.40 11.98 7.72
C SER A 362 7.54 12.44 6.27
N ALA A 363 7.84 13.73 6.06
CA ALA A 363 8.07 14.30 4.73
C ALA A 363 9.18 13.57 3.95
N GLU A 364 10.23 13.08 4.65
CA GLU A 364 11.32 12.31 4.02
C GLU A 364 10.83 10.95 3.51
N ARG A 365 9.96 10.28 4.28
CA ARG A 365 9.36 9.00 3.88
C ARG A 365 8.41 9.19 2.70
N LYS A 366 7.59 10.24 2.71
CA LYS A 366 6.72 10.62 1.58
C LYS A 366 7.52 10.91 0.31
N ALA A 367 8.61 11.66 0.42
CA ALA A 367 9.50 11.93 -0.73
C ALA A 367 10.15 10.65 -1.29
N SER A 368 10.51 9.71 -0.42
CA SER A 368 11.02 8.39 -0.84
C SER A 368 9.94 7.54 -1.52
N SER A 369 8.72 7.57 -1.00
CA SER A 369 7.55 6.91 -1.58
C SER A 369 7.22 7.48 -2.97
N ASP A 370 7.18 8.81 -3.11
CA ASP A 370 6.99 9.49 -4.40
C ASP A 370 8.03 9.04 -5.43
N ALA A 371 9.31 9.00 -5.05
CA ALA A 371 10.37 8.56 -5.95
C ALA A 371 10.18 7.12 -6.43
N LYS A 372 9.71 6.23 -5.57
CA LYS A 372 9.38 4.84 -5.91
C LYS A 372 8.13 4.75 -6.79
N ALA A 373 7.10 5.54 -6.48
CA ALA A 373 5.90 5.64 -7.29
C ALA A 373 6.20 6.12 -8.71
N ILE A 374 7.01 7.18 -8.86
CA ILE A 374 7.46 7.68 -10.17
C ILE A 374 8.27 6.62 -10.91
N GLN A 375 9.18 5.91 -10.23
CA GLN A 375 9.93 4.82 -10.86
C GLN A 375 8.99 3.71 -11.36
N THR A 376 7.95 3.39 -10.60
CA THR A 376 6.94 2.39 -10.96
C THR A 376 6.12 2.85 -12.16
N VAL A 377 5.69 4.13 -12.20
CA VAL A 377 5.02 4.73 -13.38
C VAL A 377 5.90 4.61 -14.62
N LEU A 378 7.18 4.99 -14.52
CA LEU A 378 8.12 4.89 -15.66
C LEU A 378 8.31 3.44 -16.14
N ALA A 379 8.36 2.47 -15.22
CA ALA A 379 8.45 1.06 -15.57
C ALA A 379 7.16 0.54 -16.21
N THR A 380 6.00 0.99 -15.76
CA THR A 380 4.67 0.66 -16.31
C THR A 380 4.51 1.24 -17.70
N MET A 381 4.76 2.54 -17.88
CA MET A 381 4.63 3.25 -19.15
C MET A 381 5.76 2.94 -20.15
N GLY A 382 6.82 2.28 -19.71
CA GLY A 382 7.91 1.78 -20.58
C GLY A 382 7.54 0.56 -21.40
N ASN A 383 6.37 -0.05 -21.18
CA ASN A 383 5.81 -1.13 -21.99
C ASN A 383 4.90 -0.55 -23.10
N GLU A 384 4.85 -1.23 -24.26
CA GLU A 384 3.91 -0.89 -25.31
C GLU A 384 2.51 -1.35 -24.86
N ILE A 385 1.63 -0.43 -24.50
CA ILE A 385 0.25 -0.69 -24.12
C ILE A 385 -0.61 -0.35 -25.34
N GLU A 386 -1.39 -1.31 -25.81
CA GLU A 386 -2.21 -1.18 -27.01
C GLU A 386 -3.63 -0.62 -26.71
N ASP A 387 -4.06 -0.61 -25.46
CA ASP A 387 -5.41 -0.16 -25.07
C ASP A 387 -5.42 1.35 -24.84
N GLU A 388 -6.22 2.07 -25.63
CA GLU A 388 -6.41 3.52 -25.50
C GLU A 388 -7.13 3.90 -24.17
N ASN A 389 -7.90 2.98 -23.59
CA ASN A 389 -8.62 3.17 -22.33
C ASN A 389 -7.81 2.79 -21.09
N PHE A 390 -6.57 2.35 -21.28
CA PHE A 390 -5.68 1.99 -20.18
C PHE A 390 -5.35 3.21 -19.30
N SER A 391 -5.59 3.08 -18.01
CA SER A 391 -5.30 4.11 -17.02
C SER A 391 -4.39 3.63 -15.91
N VAL A 392 -3.52 4.53 -15.43
CA VAL A 392 -2.67 4.34 -14.27
C VAL A 392 -3.01 5.38 -13.22
N VAL A 393 -3.59 4.94 -12.13
CA VAL A 393 -3.88 5.78 -10.96
C VAL A 393 -2.72 5.70 -10.00
N VAL A 394 -2.10 6.81 -9.67
CA VAL A 394 -0.93 6.85 -8.79
C VAL A 394 -1.06 7.90 -7.71
N GLU A 395 -0.76 7.49 -6.48
CA GLU A 395 -0.70 8.39 -5.34
C GLU A 395 0.67 9.05 -5.26
N ILE A 396 0.70 10.39 -5.27
CA ILE A 396 1.90 11.21 -5.16
C ILE A 396 1.62 12.39 -4.23
N PHE A 397 2.41 12.53 -3.16
CA PHE A 397 2.21 13.57 -2.15
C PHE A 397 2.74 14.94 -2.58
N ASN A 398 3.90 14.99 -3.24
CA ASN A 398 4.53 16.25 -3.61
C ASN A 398 3.89 16.86 -4.87
N PRO A 399 3.38 18.12 -4.80
CA PRO A 399 2.71 18.77 -5.93
C PRO A 399 3.60 18.89 -7.18
N THR A 400 4.89 19.21 -6.99
CA THR A 400 5.83 19.31 -8.12
C THR A 400 6.06 17.96 -8.81
N HIS A 401 6.12 16.88 -8.03
CA HIS A 401 6.25 15.53 -8.59
C HIS A 401 5.01 15.13 -9.38
N ARG A 402 3.81 15.48 -8.88
CA ARG A 402 2.55 15.24 -9.59
C ARG A 402 2.52 15.93 -10.93
N GLU A 403 2.83 17.23 -10.96
CA GLU A 403 2.85 18.01 -12.18
C GLU A 403 3.83 17.43 -13.22
N ILE A 404 5.02 16.98 -12.78
CA ILE A 404 6.00 16.35 -13.67
C ILE A 404 5.43 15.05 -14.27
N VAL A 405 4.79 14.21 -13.47
CA VAL A 405 4.23 12.93 -13.93
C VAL A 405 3.05 13.17 -14.85
N ARG A 406 2.11 14.05 -14.47
CA ARG A 406 0.92 14.40 -15.25
C ARG A 406 1.31 14.97 -16.61
N SER A 407 2.27 15.91 -16.64
CA SER A 407 2.75 16.50 -17.91
C SER A 407 3.54 15.52 -18.79
N SER A 408 4.14 14.47 -18.20
CA SER A 408 4.89 13.45 -18.97
C SER A 408 3.99 12.40 -19.61
N PHE A 409 2.84 12.12 -19.03
CA PHE A 409 1.91 11.07 -19.47
C PHE A 409 0.44 11.53 -19.35
N PRO A 410 0.04 12.59 -20.05
CA PRO A 410 -1.25 13.26 -19.84
C PRO A 410 -2.46 12.40 -20.17
N ASP A 411 -2.30 11.40 -21.05
CA ASP A 411 -3.42 10.61 -21.57
C ASP A 411 -3.67 9.32 -20.76
N HIS A 412 -2.72 8.91 -19.92
CA HIS A 412 -2.77 7.59 -19.28
C HIS A 412 -2.53 7.61 -17.77
N VAL A 413 -1.89 8.65 -17.23
CA VAL A 413 -1.52 8.68 -15.81
C VAL A 413 -2.29 9.74 -15.06
N ILE A 414 -3.06 9.28 -14.09
CA ILE A 414 -3.85 10.10 -13.20
C ILE A 414 -3.15 10.13 -11.84
N THR A 415 -2.77 11.33 -11.41
CA THR A 415 -2.07 11.52 -10.14
C THR A 415 -3.05 11.99 -9.07
N VAL A 416 -3.18 11.23 -7.99
CA VAL A 416 -4.10 11.55 -6.89
C VAL A 416 -3.34 12.21 -5.74
N ASN A 417 -3.86 13.36 -5.27
CA ASN A 417 -3.39 14.03 -4.05
C ASN A 417 -4.30 13.69 -2.87
N THR A 418 -3.99 12.62 -2.20
CA THR A 418 -4.81 12.14 -1.09
C THR A 418 -4.89 13.12 0.07
N SER A 419 -3.79 13.82 0.39
CA SER A 419 -3.75 14.79 1.49
C SER A 419 -4.61 16.02 1.23
N ASP A 420 -4.66 16.50 -0.01
CA ASP A 420 -5.44 17.66 -0.43
C ASP A 420 -6.94 17.33 -0.43
N ILE A 421 -7.30 16.22 -1.06
CA ILE A 421 -8.69 15.74 -1.08
C ILE A 421 -9.21 15.53 0.35
N LEU A 422 -8.42 14.91 1.22
CA LEU A 422 -8.79 14.72 2.61
C LEU A 422 -8.93 16.03 3.38
N ALA A 423 -8.08 17.03 3.10
CA ALA A 423 -8.19 18.35 3.72
C ALA A 423 -9.53 19.00 3.36
N LYS A 424 -9.89 19.00 2.08
CA LYS A 424 -11.15 19.56 1.57
C LYS A 424 -12.37 18.82 2.14
N LEU A 425 -12.37 17.50 2.09
CA LEU A 425 -13.43 16.69 2.69
C LEU A 425 -13.61 16.93 4.20
N LEU A 426 -12.50 17.11 4.94
CA LEU A 426 -12.55 17.41 6.36
C LEU A 426 -13.18 18.77 6.62
N VAL A 427 -12.83 19.79 5.84
CA VAL A 427 -13.41 21.14 5.96
C VAL A 427 -14.90 21.12 5.61
N GLN A 428 -15.27 20.63 4.43
CA GLN A 428 -16.67 20.58 3.99
C GLN A 428 -17.55 19.80 4.96
N THR A 429 -17.10 18.62 5.41
CA THR A 429 -17.86 17.79 6.34
C THR A 429 -17.93 18.39 7.75
N SER A 430 -16.92 19.15 8.19
CA SER A 430 -16.97 19.85 9.48
C SER A 430 -18.04 20.94 9.50
N ARG A 431 -18.32 21.55 8.37
CA ARG A 431 -19.32 22.64 8.21
C ARG A 431 -20.76 22.11 8.15
N SER A 432 -20.98 20.88 7.71
CA SER A 432 -22.33 20.31 7.50
C SER A 432 -22.48 18.90 8.09
N VAL A 433 -23.16 18.78 9.24
CA VAL A 433 -23.42 17.48 9.89
C VAL A 433 -24.18 16.55 8.94
N GLY A 434 -23.62 15.36 8.69
CA GLY A 434 -24.15 14.32 7.80
C GLY A 434 -23.53 14.34 6.39
N LEU A 435 -22.75 15.34 6.03
CA LEU A 435 -22.11 15.39 4.71
C LEU A 435 -21.12 14.24 4.51
N SER A 436 -20.47 13.78 5.57
CA SER A 436 -19.64 12.57 5.56
C SER A 436 -20.39 11.33 5.08
N THR A 437 -21.67 11.21 5.43
CA THR A 437 -22.53 10.11 4.96
C THR A 437 -22.83 10.26 3.46
N VAL A 438 -23.11 11.47 2.98
CA VAL A 438 -23.32 11.74 1.55
C VAL A 438 -22.08 11.35 0.73
N TYR A 439 -20.89 11.77 1.17
CA TYR A 439 -19.67 11.40 0.47
C TYR A 439 -19.38 9.90 0.50
N ASN A 440 -19.67 9.22 1.62
CA ASN A 440 -19.54 7.75 1.67
C ASN A 440 -20.47 7.05 0.68
N GLU A 441 -21.68 7.56 0.44
CA GLU A 441 -22.62 6.99 -0.55
C GLU A 441 -22.16 7.26 -1.99
N ILE A 442 -21.66 8.44 -2.30
CA ILE A 442 -21.29 8.83 -3.67
C ILE A 442 -19.92 8.26 -4.07
N LEU A 443 -19.03 8.07 -3.11
CA LEU A 443 -17.68 7.57 -3.36
C LEU A 443 -17.57 6.03 -3.33
N SER A 444 -18.56 5.30 -2.78
CA SER A 444 -18.58 3.84 -2.71
C SER A 444 -19.36 3.23 -3.85
N PHE A 445 -18.88 2.10 -4.36
CA PHE A 445 -19.64 1.26 -5.28
C PHE A 445 -20.83 0.53 -4.62
N ASP A 446 -21.00 0.57 -3.29
CA ASP A 446 -22.19 0.08 -2.56
C ASP A 446 -23.27 1.15 -2.43
N GLY A 447 -23.02 2.37 -2.92
CA GLY A 447 -23.94 3.51 -2.84
C GLY A 447 -24.46 3.94 -4.19
N CYS A 448 -24.53 5.26 -4.38
CA CYS A 448 -24.91 5.86 -5.65
C CYS A 448 -23.65 6.20 -6.45
N GLU A 449 -23.61 5.76 -7.70
CA GLU A 449 -22.44 5.97 -8.57
C GLU A 449 -22.67 7.05 -9.62
N MET A 450 -21.59 7.58 -10.18
CA MET A 450 -21.62 8.58 -11.23
C MET A 450 -21.31 7.94 -12.59
N TYR A 451 -22.22 8.10 -13.54
CA TYR A 451 -22.12 7.52 -14.88
C TYR A 451 -22.23 8.57 -15.96
N PHE A 452 -21.48 8.41 -17.05
CA PHE A 452 -21.70 9.15 -18.29
C PHE A 452 -22.70 8.37 -19.17
N TYR A 453 -23.81 9.00 -19.49
CA TYR A 453 -24.91 8.39 -20.24
C TYR A 453 -25.13 9.15 -21.54
N ASP A 454 -25.13 8.42 -22.67
CA ASP A 454 -25.39 8.93 -24.02
C ASP A 454 -26.80 8.56 -24.48
N ALA A 455 -27.51 9.51 -25.07
CA ALA A 455 -28.84 9.28 -25.67
C ALA A 455 -29.16 10.29 -26.76
N ASP A 456 -30.27 10.10 -27.46
CA ASP A 456 -30.84 11.12 -28.36
C ASP A 456 -31.59 12.17 -27.53
N TRP A 457 -30.93 13.31 -27.33
CA TRP A 457 -31.47 14.41 -26.53
C TRP A 457 -32.58 15.17 -27.25
N SER A 458 -32.66 15.10 -28.60
CA SER A 458 -33.68 15.76 -29.42
C SER A 458 -33.89 17.26 -29.14
N GLY A 459 -32.85 17.97 -28.67
CA GLY A 459 -32.91 19.38 -28.30
C GLY A 459 -33.59 19.65 -26.97
N SER A 460 -33.67 18.67 -26.08
CA SER A 460 -34.17 18.83 -24.71
C SER A 460 -33.26 19.72 -23.91
N SER A 461 -33.80 20.43 -22.90
CA SER A 461 -32.99 21.17 -21.94
C SER A 461 -32.47 20.22 -20.82
N PHE A 462 -31.35 20.55 -20.21
CA PHE A 462 -30.78 19.80 -19.11
C PHE A 462 -31.78 19.63 -17.96
N GLY A 463 -32.46 20.70 -17.57
CA GLY A 463 -33.44 20.68 -16.49
C GLY A 463 -34.67 19.82 -16.77
N ASP A 464 -35.13 19.77 -18.03
CA ASP A 464 -36.29 18.96 -18.43
C ASP A 464 -35.93 17.47 -18.46
N VAL A 465 -34.71 17.13 -18.86
CA VAL A 465 -34.23 15.75 -18.96
C VAL A 465 -34.14 15.10 -17.58
N GLY A 466 -33.83 15.87 -16.53
CA GLY A 466 -33.78 15.39 -15.16
C GLY A 466 -35.06 14.68 -14.66
N TYR A 467 -36.23 15.04 -15.20
CA TYR A 467 -37.51 14.40 -14.85
C TYR A 467 -37.83 13.16 -15.69
N ARG A 468 -37.03 12.87 -16.72
CA ARG A 468 -37.25 11.73 -17.63
C ARG A 468 -36.51 10.45 -17.21
N PHE A 469 -35.66 10.52 -16.21
CA PHE A 469 -35.01 9.37 -15.61
C PHE A 469 -35.81 8.90 -14.41
N PRO A 470 -36.36 7.67 -14.41
CA PRO A 470 -37.04 7.09 -13.22
C PRO A 470 -36.10 7.01 -12.03
N ASP A 471 -34.93 6.50 -12.28
CA ASP A 471 -33.81 6.42 -11.36
C ASP A 471 -32.69 7.40 -11.77
N GLY A 472 -31.90 7.86 -10.78
CA GLY A 472 -30.79 8.76 -10.96
C GLY A 472 -31.15 10.24 -11.14
N VAL A 473 -30.20 11.09 -10.88
CA VAL A 473 -30.28 12.55 -11.03
C VAL A 473 -29.12 13.05 -11.86
N PRO A 474 -29.39 13.68 -13.04
CA PRO A 474 -28.35 14.37 -13.80
C PRO A 474 -27.71 15.49 -12.99
N ILE A 475 -26.38 15.51 -12.97
CA ILE A 475 -25.58 16.52 -12.23
C ILE A 475 -24.63 17.32 -13.12
N GLY A 476 -24.42 16.87 -14.37
CA GLY A 476 -23.48 17.54 -15.27
C GLY A 476 -23.61 17.12 -16.71
N ILE A 477 -22.80 17.72 -17.56
CA ILE A 477 -22.73 17.46 -19.01
C ILE A 477 -21.25 17.25 -19.37
N ARG A 478 -20.96 16.18 -20.12
CA ARG A 478 -19.72 16.03 -20.86
C ARG A 478 -19.97 16.39 -22.31
N SER A 479 -19.42 17.51 -22.76
CA SER A 479 -19.56 17.98 -24.14
C SER A 479 -18.79 17.10 -25.12
N GLY A 480 -19.19 17.10 -26.38
CA GLY A 480 -18.54 16.29 -27.43
C GLY A 480 -17.05 16.61 -27.67
N ASP A 481 -16.50 17.69 -27.11
CA ASP A 481 -15.06 18.01 -27.07
C ASP A 481 -14.34 17.47 -25.83
N GLY A 482 -15.07 16.77 -24.94
CA GLY A 482 -14.56 16.17 -23.72
C GLY A 482 -14.53 17.07 -22.49
N GLY A 483 -15.06 18.32 -22.61
CA GLY A 483 -15.21 19.23 -21.45
C GLY A 483 -16.33 18.76 -20.53
N ILE A 484 -16.09 18.74 -19.22
CA ILE A 484 -17.11 18.41 -18.21
C ILE A 484 -17.55 19.70 -17.53
N THR A 485 -18.86 19.88 -17.39
CA THR A 485 -19.49 20.99 -16.66
C THR A 485 -20.46 20.41 -15.65
N LEU A 486 -20.21 20.63 -14.36
CA LEU A 486 -21.15 20.31 -13.30
C LEU A 486 -22.15 21.46 -13.12
N ASN A 487 -23.34 21.14 -12.59
CA ASN A 487 -24.42 22.07 -12.33
C ASN A 487 -24.68 23.06 -13.51
N PRO A 488 -24.86 22.56 -14.75
CA PRO A 488 -25.11 23.43 -15.89
C PRO A 488 -26.47 24.16 -15.76
N ASP A 489 -26.62 25.29 -16.44
CA ASP A 489 -27.93 26.01 -16.44
C ASP A 489 -29.08 25.07 -16.87
N ALA A 490 -30.14 25.00 -16.09
CA ALA A 490 -31.30 24.15 -16.37
C ALA A 490 -31.90 24.37 -17.78
N ASN A 491 -31.75 25.57 -18.35
CA ASN A 491 -32.21 25.91 -19.71
C ASN A 491 -31.17 25.56 -20.79
N GLN A 492 -29.99 25.07 -20.44
CA GLN A 492 -28.97 24.65 -21.42
C GLN A 492 -29.54 23.55 -22.31
N VAL A 493 -29.52 23.77 -23.61
CA VAL A 493 -29.98 22.77 -24.58
C VAL A 493 -28.84 21.78 -24.83
N LEU A 494 -29.18 20.52 -24.76
CA LEU A 494 -28.25 19.43 -24.98
C LEU A 494 -27.97 19.25 -26.49
N GLU A 495 -26.71 19.08 -26.84
CA GLU A 495 -26.25 18.79 -28.20
C GLU A 495 -26.22 17.28 -28.47
N PRO A 496 -26.25 16.83 -29.74
CA PRO A 496 -26.35 15.40 -30.06
C PRO A 496 -25.16 14.53 -29.60
N ASN A 497 -24.01 15.13 -29.33
CA ASN A 497 -22.80 14.42 -28.89
C ASN A 497 -22.51 14.69 -27.41
N ASP A 498 -23.41 15.30 -26.68
CA ASP A 498 -23.26 15.48 -25.25
C ASP A 498 -23.62 14.20 -24.53
N GLU A 499 -22.92 13.90 -23.46
CA GLU A 499 -23.27 12.85 -22.49
C GLU A 499 -23.65 13.50 -21.18
N ILE A 500 -24.68 12.98 -20.56
CA ILE A 500 -25.11 13.43 -19.23
C ILE A 500 -24.31 12.67 -18.17
N LEU A 501 -23.71 13.41 -17.22
CA LEU A 501 -23.22 12.85 -15.97
C LEU A 501 -24.40 12.72 -15.01
N ILE A 502 -24.73 11.49 -14.63
CA ILE A 502 -25.88 11.14 -13.78
C ILE A 502 -25.40 10.36 -12.54
N ILE A 503 -25.95 10.70 -11.37
CA ILE A 503 -25.85 9.88 -10.18
C ILE A 503 -27.00 8.89 -10.20
N ALA A 504 -26.72 7.57 -10.12
CA ALA A 504 -27.72 6.51 -10.14
C ALA A 504 -27.29 5.36 -9.23
N ASP A 505 -28.24 4.45 -8.90
CA ASP A 505 -27.93 3.28 -8.08
C ASP A 505 -27.04 2.26 -8.82
N ASP A 506 -27.28 2.09 -10.16
CA ASP A 506 -26.54 1.12 -11.01
C ASP A 506 -26.69 1.56 -12.48
N ASP A 507 -25.68 1.34 -13.31
CA ASP A 507 -25.69 1.70 -14.74
C ASP A 507 -26.86 1.04 -15.50
N SER A 508 -27.23 -0.18 -15.12
CA SER A 508 -28.33 -0.94 -15.71
C SER A 508 -29.72 -0.38 -15.40
N THR A 509 -29.84 0.50 -14.39
CA THR A 509 -31.10 1.15 -13.99
C THR A 509 -31.34 2.46 -14.72
N ILE A 510 -30.33 3.01 -15.40
CA ILE A 510 -30.42 4.28 -16.11
C ILE A 510 -31.23 4.11 -17.39
N GLU A 511 -32.43 4.64 -17.42
CA GLU A 511 -33.35 4.60 -18.59
C GLU A 511 -33.92 6.00 -18.86
N LEU A 512 -33.68 6.53 -20.06
CA LEU A 512 -34.30 7.77 -20.48
C LEU A 512 -35.68 7.52 -21.07
N LEU A 513 -36.72 8.00 -20.43
CA LEU A 513 -38.10 7.86 -20.91
C LEU A 513 -38.48 9.00 -21.87
N ASP A 514 -39.44 8.72 -22.76
CA ASP A 514 -40.01 9.72 -23.69
C ASP A 514 -40.79 10.84 -22.99
N GLN A 515 -41.30 10.56 -21.81
CA GLN A 515 -42.12 11.49 -21.03
C GLN A 515 -41.58 11.60 -19.59
N PRO A 516 -41.75 12.76 -18.95
CA PRO A 516 -41.39 12.92 -17.55
C PRO A 516 -42.13 11.92 -16.64
N VAL A 517 -41.39 11.31 -15.68
CA VAL A 517 -41.94 10.42 -14.64
C VAL A 517 -42.84 11.17 -13.69
N ALA A 518 -42.51 12.41 -13.40
CA ALA A 518 -43.29 13.29 -12.52
C ALA A 518 -43.37 14.71 -13.13
N SER A 519 -44.46 15.37 -12.82
CA SER A 519 -44.65 16.79 -13.16
C SER A 519 -44.57 17.60 -11.84
N PRO A 520 -43.54 18.36 -11.59
CA PRO A 520 -43.37 19.09 -10.33
C PRO A 520 -44.45 20.16 -10.16
N VAL A 521 -44.84 20.38 -8.93
CA VAL A 521 -45.68 21.51 -8.55
C VAL A 521 -44.79 22.74 -8.33
N THR A 522 -45.10 23.85 -8.96
CA THR A 522 -44.37 25.09 -8.76
C THR A 522 -44.68 25.67 -7.38
N HIS A 523 -43.66 25.77 -6.53
CA HIS A 523 -43.73 26.41 -5.23
C HIS A 523 -43.06 27.78 -5.26
N PRO A 524 -43.55 28.76 -4.45
CA PRO A 524 -42.86 30.05 -4.30
C PRO A 524 -41.52 29.87 -3.65
N LEU A 525 -40.45 30.39 -4.27
CA LEU A 525 -39.10 30.37 -3.75
C LEU A 525 -38.98 31.32 -2.54
N SER A 526 -38.32 30.83 -1.49
CA SER A 526 -37.99 31.64 -0.31
C SER A 526 -37.00 32.76 -0.66
N SER A 527 -37.22 33.90 -0.06
CA SER A 527 -36.25 35.02 -0.15
C SER A 527 -35.18 34.98 0.93
N GLN A 528 -35.23 34.01 1.79
CA GLN A 528 -34.21 33.79 2.84
C GLN A 528 -32.88 33.38 2.23
N ARG A 529 -31.82 33.88 2.82
CA ARG A 529 -30.45 33.50 2.51
C ARG A 529 -29.74 33.13 3.81
N GLN A 530 -28.76 32.29 3.72
CA GLN A 530 -27.91 31.96 4.86
C GLN A 530 -27.06 33.20 5.20
N GLU A 531 -27.07 33.57 6.48
CA GLU A 531 -26.26 34.71 6.96
C GLU A 531 -24.85 34.23 7.28
N GLN A 532 -23.87 34.90 6.69
CA GLN A 532 -22.47 34.69 7.07
C GLN A 532 -22.20 35.29 8.45
N ARG A 533 -21.48 34.57 9.28
CA ARG A 533 -21.07 35.02 10.61
C ARG A 533 -19.59 34.74 10.84
N ILE A 534 -19.00 35.48 11.77
CA ILE A 534 -17.65 35.18 12.26
C ILE A 534 -17.69 33.83 12.96
N GLU A 535 -16.82 32.92 12.53
CA GLU A 535 -16.72 31.56 13.04
C GLU A 535 -15.45 31.36 13.85
N ARG A 536 -15.49 30.43 14.77
CA ARG A 536 -14.37 30.01 15.59
C ARG A 536 -14.15 28.52 15.41
N GLU A 537 -12.99 28.16 14.88
CA GLU A 537 -12.61 26.80 14.57
C GLU A 537 -11.60 26.28 15.58
N LEU A 538 -11.75 25.04 16.04
CA LEU A 538 -10.77 24.37 16.89
C LEU A 538 -10.23 23.14 16.15
N MET A 539 -8.97 23.18 15.80
CA MET A 539 -8.25 22.06 15.22
C MET A 539 -7.39 21.37 16.30
N ILE A 540 -7.69 20.13 16.61
CA ILE A 540 -6.95 19.32 17.60
C ILE A 540 -6.04 18.36 16.85
N GLY A 541 -4.73 18.53 17.01
CA GLY A 541 -3.71 17.76 16.31
C GLY A 541 -3.05 18.52 15.15
N TRP A 542 -1.97 17.98 14.64
CA TRP A 542 -1.22 18.52 13.51
C TRP A 542 -0.70 17.38 12.64
N SER A 543 -0.97 17.45 11.36
CA SER A 543 -0.52 16.49 10.35
C SER A 543 -0.01 17.23 9.11
N PHE A 544 0.48 16.49 8.14
CA PHE A 544 0.94 17.04 6.86
C PHE A 544 -0.15 17.87 6.13
N LYS A 545 -1.42 17.49 6.28
CA LYS A 545 -2.56 18.18 5.66
C LYS A 545 -3.07 19.40 6.45
N SER A 546 -2.56 19.66 7.65
CA SER A 546 -3.08 20.75 8.51
C SER A 546 -2.99 22.12 7.86
N ALA A 547 -1.89 22.39 7.15
CA ALA A 547 -1.74 23.65 6.43
C ALA A 547 -2.76 23.80 5.29
N ALA A 548 -3.05 22.72 4.57
CA ALA A 548 -4.09 22.71 3.54
C ALA A 548 -5.49 22.92 4.15
N ILE A 549 -5.80 22.28 5.28
CA ILE A 549 -7.06 22.46 6.02
C ILE A 549 -7.25 23.92 6.44
N ILE A 550 -6.20 24.59 6.94
CA ILE A 550 -6.29 25.98 7.39
C ILE A 550 -6.53 26.91 6.18
N ARG A 551 -5.86 26.70 5.05
CA ARG A 551 -6.09 27.47 3.82
C ARG A 551 -7.50 27.25 3.29
N GLU A 552 -7.95 26.02 3.22
CA GLU A 552 -9.29 25.67 2.80
C GLU A 552 -10.37 26.31 3.68
N PHE A 553 -10.20 26.32 5.01
CA PHE A 553 -11.12 27.05 5.88
C PHE A 553 -11.15 28.54 5.59
N ALA A 554 -9.99 29.14 5.27
CA ALA A 554 -9.93 30.56 4.97
C ALA A 554 -10.77 30.98 3.76
N ASP A 555 -11.00 30.05 2.83
CA ASP A 555 -11.82 30.27 1.65
C ASP A 555 -13.34 30.27 1.98
N TYR A 556 -13.75 29.51 3.02
CA TYR A 556 -15.17 29.38 3.40
C TYR A 556 -15.64 30.34 4.50
N ILE A 557 -14.76 30.77 5.40
CA ILE A 557 -15.15 31.56 6.58
C ILE A 557 -14.88 33.06 6.36
N VAL A 558 -15.72 33.88 6.97
CA VAL A 558 -15.64 35.35 6.77
C VAL A 558 -14.44 35.97 7.46
N ASP A 559 -14.03 37.15 6.95
CA ASP A 559 -12.94 37.95 7.52
C ASP A 559 -13.15 38.19 9.02
N GLY A 560 -12.10 37.98 9.80
CA GLY A 560 -12.11 38.11 11.26
C GLY A 560 -12.50 36.85 12.01
N SER A 561 -12.73 35.73 11.33
CA SER A 561 -12.88 34.42 11.93
C SER A 561 -11.55 33.91 12.53
N GLN A 562 -11.61 32.91 13.39
CA GLN A 562 -10.46 32.47 14.16
C GLN A 562 -10.28 30.95 14.05
N ILE A 563 -9.05 30.50 13.80
CA ILE A 563 -8.66 29.09 13.87
C ILE A 563 -7.65 28.89 15.02
N HIS A 564 -8.04 28.09 16.00
CA HIS A 564 -7.17 27.72 17.09
C HIS A 564 -6.63 26.30 16.90
N VAL A 565 -5.31 26.16 16.85
CA VAL A 565 -4.63 24.86 16.73
C VAL A 565 -4.19 24.38 18.10
N LEU A 566 -4.75 23.27 18.59
CA LEU A 566 -4.45 22.73 19.91
C LEU A 566 -3.44 21.59 19.80
N LEU A 567 -2.25 21.78 20.38
CA LEU A 567 -1.16 20.81 20.38
C LEU A 567 -0.57 20.63 21.78
N LYS A 568 -0.25 19.37 22.09
CA LYS A 568 0.48 19.01 23.30
C LYS A 568 1.98 19.02 23.02
N ARG A 569 2.78 19.97 23.42
CA ARG A 569 4.22 20.07 23.14
C ARG A 569 4.54 20.21 21.63
N PRO A 570 4.15 21.32 21.03
CA PRO A 570 4.45 21.56 19.61
C PRO A 570 5.98 21.61 19.38
N THR A 571 6.40 21.12 18.22
CA THR A 571 7.80 21.24 17.76
C THR A 571 8.08 22.67 17.29
N ALA A 572 9.36 23.02 17.18
CA ALA A 572 9.74 24.34 16.67
C ALA A 572 9.31 24.55 15.21
N GLU A 573 9.24 23.49 14.43
CA GLU A 573 8.75 23.50 13.04
C GLU A 573 7.24 23.79 13.01
N GLN A 574 6.44 23.06 13.77
CA GLN A 574 4.99 23.30 13.88
C GLN A 574 4.66 24.73 14.34
N ILE A 575 5.39 25.26 15.30
CA ILE A 575 5.22 26.67 15.75
C ILE A 575 5.53 27.63 14.61
N SER A 576 6.58 27.35 13.81
CA SER A 576 6.98 28.17 12.67
C SER A 576 5.93 28.11 11.56
N ASP A 577 5.40 26.93 11.27
CA ASP A 577 4.40 26.73 10.22
C ASP A 577 3.08 27.43 10.56
N ILE A 578 2.59 27.29 11.80
CA ILE A 578 1.38 27.99 12.25
C ILE A 578 1.54 29.51 12.15
N LYS A 579 2.71 30.05 12.53
CA LYS A 579 2.95 31.48 12.38
C LYS A 579 3.07 31.92 10.92
N ALA A 580 3.66 31.10 10.07
CA ALA A 580 3.73 31.39 8.66
C ALA A 580 2.35 31.43 8.00
N LEU A 581 1.45 30.54 8.42
CA LEU A 581 0.05 30.52 7.96
C LEU A 581 -0.71 31.76 8.45
N ASP A 582 -0.54 32.19 9.69
CA ASP A 582 -1.13 33.41 10.24
C ASP A 582 -0.62 34.67 9.50
N GLU A 583 0.65 34.67 9.08
CA GLU A 583 1.25 35.76 8.27
C GLU A 583 0.84 35.69 6.76
N GLU A 584 0.53 34.50 6.25
CA GLU A 584 0.11 34.26 4.86
C GLU A 584 -1.34 34.64 4.62
N ILE A 585 -2.22 34.36 5.61
CA ILE A 585 -3.67 34.51 5.50
C ILE A 585 -4.14 35.72 6.29
N ASP A 586 -4.27 36.89 5.62
CA ASP A 586 -4.66 38.15 6.25
C ASP A 586 -6.14 38.18 6.72
N SER A 587 -7.00 37.30 6.21
CA SER A 587 -8.45 37.30 6.44
C SER A 587 -8.84 36.72 7.81
N ILE A 588 -8.06 35.81 8.37
CA ILE A 588 -8.36 35.06 9.59
C ILE A 588 -7.20 35.08 10.59
N ASP A 589 -7.50 34.87 11.86
CA ASP A 589 -6.50 34.77 12.95
C ASP A 589 -6.18 33.31 13.23
N VAL A 590 -4.96 32.88 12.97
CA VAL A 590 -4.50 31.50 13.22
C VAL A 590 -3.57 31.46 14.42
N SER A 591 -3.96 30.78 15.49
CA SER A 591 -3.20 30.78 16.72
C SER A 591 -3.03 29.41 17.36
N LEU A 592 -1.87 29.22 18.03
CA LEU A 592 -1.50 27.99 18.71
C LEU A 592 -1.96 27.99 20.18
N LEU A 593 -2.63 26.92 20.60
CA LEU A 593 -2.95 26.62 21.99
C LEU A 593 -2.12 25.42 22.45
N GLU A 594 -1.11 25.65 23.31
CA GLU A 594 -0.32 24.58 23.89
C GLU A 594 -1.09 23.95 25.06
N LYS A 595 -1.86 22.88 24.77
CA LYS A 595 -2.74 22.16 25.69
C LYS A 595 -2.77 20.67 25.39
N ASP A 596 -3.12 19.85 26.39
CA ASP A 596 -3.28 18.41 26.23
C ASP A 596 -4.73 18.05 25.94
N CYS A 597 -5.00 17.56 24.74
CA CYS A 597 -6.34 17.10 24.33
C CYS A 597 -6.85 15.88 25.12
N LEU A 598 -5.96 15.16 25.80
CA LEU A 598 -6.30 14.04 26.69
C LEU A 598 -6.51 14.48 28.15
N SER A 599 -6.40 15.77 28.45
CA SER A 599 -6.66 16.37 29.78
C SER A 599 -7.98 17.11 29.77
N ILE A 600 -8.92 16.67 30.61
CA ILE A 600 -10.22 17.37 30.76
C ILE A 600 -10.06 18.81 31.27
N GLU A 601 -9.04 19.07 32.13
CA GLU A 601 -8.76 20.40 32.68
C GLU A 601 -8.28 21.35 31.60
N ASP A 602 -7.41 20.88 30.73
CA ASP A 602 -6.89 21.65 29.59
C ASP A 602 -8.00 21.93 28.58
N LEU A 603 -8.78 20.91 28.18
CA LEU A 603 -9.93 21.08 27.31
C LEU A 603 -10.94 22.07 27.85
N MET A 604 -11.26 21.97 29.17
CA MET A 604 -12.17 22.94 29.80
C MET A 604 -11.60 24.36 29.81
N SER A 605 -10.29 24.53 29.90
CA SER A 605 -9.67 25.87 29.85
C SER A 605 -9.82 26.53 28.49
N VAL A 606 -9.93 25.73 27.40
CA VAL A 606 -10.15 26.18 26.00
C VAL A 606 -11.63 26.51 25.76
N LYS A 607 -12.55 25.94 26.55
CA LYS A 607 -14.02 26.10 26.41
C LYS A 607 -14.52 25.63 25.03
N PRO A 608 -14.41 24.35 24.73
CA PRO A 608 -14.71 23.81 23.39
C PRO A 608 -16.16 24.08 22.94
N PHE A 609 -17.09 24.25 23.86
CA PHE A 609 -18.49 24.61 23.62
C PHE A 609 -18.72 26.05 23.10
N GLN A 610 -17.64 26.83 22.89
CA GLN A 610 -17.69 28.17 22.28
C GLN A 610 -17.15 28.22 20.86
N TYR A 611 -16.86 27.08 20.29
CA TYR A 611 -16.44 26.96 18.90
C TYR A 611 -17.60 26.51 18.03
N ASP A 612 -17.60 26.94 16.79
CA ASP A 612 -18.58 26.55 15.79
C ASP A 612 -18.27 25.13 15.28
N ASN A 613 -17.01 24.86 14.94
CA ASN A 613 -16.57 23.55 14.48
C ASN A 613 -15.32 23.09 15.25
N ILE A 614 -15.24 21.78 15.50
CA ILE A 614 -14.07 21.14 16.09
C ILE A 614 -13.67 19.95 15.23
N ILE A 615 -12.40 19.96 14.78
CA ILE A 615 -11.82 18.88 14.02
C ILE A 615 -10.74 18.20 14.87
N ILE A 616 -10.84 16.89 15.02
CA ILE A 616 -9.79 16.05 15.63
C ILE A 616 -9.05 15.34 14.50
N LEU A 617 -7.79 15.72 14.28
CA LEU A 617 -6.96 15.19 13.22
C LEU A 617 -6.14 13.96 13.67
N ALA A 618 -5.88 13.05 12.76
CA ALA A 618 -4.93 11.97 12.93
C ALA A 618 -3.51 12.48 12.65
N GLY A 619 -2.75 12.80 13.69
CA GLY A 619 -1.41 13.39 13.48
C GLY A 619 -0.60 13.74 14.74
N ASN A 620 -1.04 13.38 15.91
CA ASN A 620 -0.39 13.79 17.19
C ASN A 620 0.87 13.02 17.57
N ALA A 621 1.58 12.35 16.67
CA ALA A 621 2.77 11.61 17.03
C ALA A 621 3.93 12.54 17.41
N ILE A 622 4.23 12.60 18.72
CA ILE A 622 5.29 13.43 19.32
C ILE A 622 6.70 12.82 19.17
N ASP A 623 6.82 11.56 18.77
CA ASP A 623 8.09 10.84 18.67
C ASP A 623 8.36 10.38 17.23
N ASP A 624 9.56 10.66 16.75
CA ASP A 624 10.13 10.36 15.40
C ASP A 624 10.20 8.87 14.98
N ASN A 625 9.58 7.96 15.70
CA ASN A 625 9.53 6.55 15.36
C ASN A 625 8.12 6.17 14.92
N GLU A 626 8.01 5.51 13.79
CA GLU A 626 6.84 4.92 13.14
C GLU A 626 5.50 5.17 13.87
N VAL A 627 4.67 6.03 13.26
CA VAL A 627 3.35 6.36 13.81
C VAL A 627 2.48 5.11 13.75
N ASP A 628 2.16 4.53 14.89
CA ASP A 628 1.20 3.44 14.98
C ASP A 628 -0.23 4.01 14.84
N ALA A 629 -0.88 3.72 13.71
CA ALA A 629 -2.24 4.15 13.42
C ALA A 629 -3.23 3.77 14.55
N ALA A 630 -3.08 2.60 15.16
CA ALA A 630 -3.93 2.15 16.26
C ALA A 630 -3.77 3.04 17.50
N ARG A 631 -2.58 3.56 17.75
CA ARG A 631 -2.34 4.51 18.86
C ARG A 631 -2.98 5.87 18.56
N VAL A 632 -2.81 6.39 17.34
CA VAL A 632 -3.41 7.67 16.92
C VAL A 632 -4.92 7.62 17.03
N ASP A 633 -5.55 6.59 16.48
CA ASP A 633 -6.98 6.39 16.57
C ASP A 633 -7.47 6.27 18.02
N SER A 634 -6.71 5.59 18.88
CA SER A 634 -7.04 5.46 20.29
C SER A 634 -7.00 6.82 21.03
N GLU A 635 -6.01 7.66 20.73
CA GLU A 635 -5.90 9.01 21.31
C GLU A 635 -7.06 9.91 20.81
N ASN A 636 -7.39 9.86 19.52
CA ASN A 636 -8.52 10.60 18.93
C ASN A 636 -9.86 10.17 19.55
N ILE A 637 -10.09 8.87 19.73
CA ILE A 637 -11.31 8.35 20.38
C ILE A 637 -11.40 8.84 21.83
N VAL A 638 -10.30 8.87 22.57
CA VAL A 638 -10.29 9.40 23.96
C VAL A 638 -10.58 10.88 23.98
N ALA A 639 -9.94 11.69 23.13
CA ALA A 639 -10.20 13.14 23.03
C ALA A 639 -11.68 13.41 22.71
N LEU A 640 -12.23 12.66 21.76
CA LEU A 640 -13.62 12.68 21.39
C LEU A 640 -14.57 12.40 22.57
N LEU A 641 -14.32 11.34 23.34
CA LEU A 641 -15.12 11.00 24.52
C LEU A 641 -15.05 12.08 25.60
N LEU A 642 -13.89 12.72 25.78
CA LEU A 642 -13.73 13.83 26.71
C LEU A 642 -14.53 15.07 26.28
N LEU A 643 -14.47 15.45 24.98
CA LEU A 643 -15.27 16.55 24.43
C LEU A 643 -16.77 16.30 24.60
N ARG A 644 -17.24 15.10 24.28
CA ARG A 644 -18.65 14.72 24.46
C ARG A 644 -19.09 14.80 25.92
N ARG A 645 -18.22 14.38 26.86
CA ARG A 645 -18.49 14.54 28.30
C ARG A 645 -18.64 16.01 28.65
N ILE A 646 -17.81 16.89 28.10
CA ILE A 646 -17.92 18.34 28.33
C ILE A 646 -19.23 18.83 27.71
N PHE A 647 -19.55 18.50 26.47
CA PHE A 647 -20.78 18.93 25.82
C PHE A 647 -22.03 18.45 26.54
N SER A 648 -22.04 17.25 27.13
CA SER A 648 -23.17 16.79 27.96
C SER A 648 -23.40 17.63 29.22
N GLN A 649 -22.38 18.35 29.70
CA GLN A 649 -22.49 19.25 30.83
C GLN A 649 -22.90 20.68 30.45
N TYR A 650 -22.63 21.05 29.19
CA TYR A 650 -22.90 22.38 28.60
C TYR A 650 -23.79 22.23 27.35
N ALA A 651 -24.86 21.43 27.47
CA ALA A 651 -25.66 21.03 26.32
C ALA A 651 -26.32 22.22 25.59
N ASP A 652 -26.78 23.22 26.35
CA ASP A 652 -27.39 24.41 25.77
C ASP A 652 -26.38 25.30 25.03
N GLU A 653 -25.13 25.34 25.50
CA GLU A 653 -24.06 26.17 24.93
C GLU A 653 -23.36 25.50 23.77
N SER A 654 -23.37 24.19 23.70
CA SER A 654 -22.74 23.36 22.65
C SER A 654 -23.72 22.85 21.61
N ALA A 655 -24.98 23.31 21.63
CA ALA A 655 -26.02 22.80 20.75
C ALA A 655 -25.67 22.99 19.25
N ASP A 656 -24.98 24.05 18.91
CA ASP A 656 -24.59 24.42 17.55
C ASP A 656 -23.14 24.00 17.20
N THR A 657 -22.37 23.51 18.18
CA THR A 657 -20.98 23.09 17.96
C THR A 657 -20.93 21.76 17.21
N LYS A 658 -20.36 21.76 16.03
CA LYS A 658 -20.13 20.55 15.22
C LYS A 658 -18.82 19.90 15.60
N LEU A 659 -18.76 18.59 15.60
CA LEU A 659 -17.58 17.81 15.99
C LEU A 659 -17.35 16.71 14.99
N ILE A 660 -16.22 16.77 14.31
CA ILE A 660 -15.75 15.74 13.39
C ILE A 660 -14.45 15.13 13.89
N THR A 661 -14.26 13.86 13.68
CA THR A 661 -13.02 13.16 13.99
C THR A 661 -12.50 12.37 12.80
N GLU A 662 -11.21 12.48 12.59
CA GLU A 662 -10.50 11.64 11.65
C GLU A 662 -10.04 10.35 12.33
N ILE A 663 -10.24 9.23 11.64
CA ILE A 663 -9.79 7.89 12.01
C ILE A 663 -9.04 7.29 10.82
N LEU A 664 -7.95 6.59 11.09
CA LEU A 664 -7.11 5.99 10.05
C LEU A 664 -7.57 4.57 9.68
N ASP A 665 -7.88 3.73 10.68
CA ASP A 665 -8.25 2.34 10.45
C ASP A 665 -9.77 2.14 10.51
N SER A 666 -10.36 1.69 9.40
CA SER A 666 -11.79 1.38 9.27
C SER A 666 -12.31 0.36 10.29
N GLN A 667 -11.45 -0.48 10.87
CA GLN A 667 -11.85 -1.41 11.93
C GLN A 667 -12.33 -0.70 13.21
N ASN A 668 -11.94 0.56 13.38
CA ASN A 668 -12.33 1.38 14.51
C ASN A 668 -13.71 2.04 14.34
N ASP A 669 -14.34 1.99 13.15
CA ASP A 669 -15.67 2.56 12.88
C ASP A 669 -16.73 2.09 13.90
N ALA A 670 -16.78 0.78 14.19
CA ALA A 670 -17.72 0.22 15.15
C ALA A 670 -17.48 0.73 16.61
N LEU A 671 -16.25 1.10 16.96
CA LEU A 671 -15.92 1.66 18.26
C LEU A 671 -16.35 3.13 18.34
N VAL A 672 -16.05 3.90 17.31
CA VAL A 672 -16.41 5.31 17.21
C VAL A 672 -17.92 5.48 17.13
N ALA A 673 -18.60 4.62 16.38
CA ALA A 673 -20.06 4.57 16.34
C ALA A 673 -20.71 4.36 17.71
N LYS A 674 -20.15 3.45 18.53
CA LYS A 674 -20.59 3.26 19.93
C LYS A 674 -20.31 4.45 20.83
N ALA A 675 -19.27 5.22 20.51
CA ALA A 675 -19.03 6.49 21.18
C ALA A 675 -20.11 7.55 20.83
N GLY A 676 -20.99 7.26 19.84
CA GLY A 676 -22.15 8.07 19.46
C GLY A 676 -21.79 9.31 18.64
N VAL A 677 -20.72 9.28 17.88
CA VAL A 677 -20.31 10.33 16.96
C VAL A 677 -21.12 10.21 15.68
N GLN A 678 -21.56 11.33 15.15
CA GLN A 678 -22.36 11.38 13.93
C GLN A 678 -21.48 11.50 12.70
N ASP A 679 -20.42 12.32 12.76
CA ASP A 679 -19.52 12.56 11.64
C ASP A 679 -18.10 12.06 11.95
N VAL A 680 -17.72 11.00 11.23
CA VAL A 680 -16.39 10.40 11.27
C VAL A 680 -15.86 10.29 9.87
N ILE A 681 -14.65 10.73 9.66
CA ILE A 681 -13.93 10.52 8.42
C ILE A 681 -12.91 9.41 8.61
N ILE A 682 -13.05 8.34 7.85
CA ILE A 682 -12.08 7.25 7.76
C ILE A 682 -11.20 7.53 6.54
N SER A 683 -10.10 8.23 6.78
CA SER A 683 -9.26 8.77 5.70
C SER A 683 -8.79 7.72 4.71
N ASN A 684 -8.26 6.59 5.19
CA ASN A 684 -7.78 5.51 4.31
C ASN A 684 -8.90 4.88 3.48
N ARG A 685 -10.13 4.84 3.99
CA ARG A 685 -11.28 4.33 3.25
C ARG A 685 -11.67 5.28 2.12
N LEU A 686 -11.83 6.57 2.39
CA LEU A 686 -12.21 7.55 1.38
C LEU A 686 -11.21 7.62 0.23
N VAL A 687 -9.91 7.67 0.56
CA VAL A 687 -8.84 7.62 -0.46
C VAL A 687 -8.94 6.36 -1.31
N SER A 688 -9.19 5.21 -0.68
CA SER A 688 -9.30 3.92 -1.37
C SER A 688 -10.49 3.87 -2.31
N MET A 689 -11.64 4.44 -1.90
CA MET A 689 -12.85 4.56 -2.71
C MET A 689 -12.59 5.42 -3.95
N ILE A 690 -12.00 6.60 -3.79
CA ILE A 690 -11.65 7.50 -4.88
C ILE A 690 -10.68 6.84 -5.87
N MET A 691 -9.61 6.21 -5.37
CA MET A 691 -8.65 5.52 -6.24
C MET A 691 -9.27 4.36 -7.01
N ALA A 692 -10.18 3.61 -6.36
CA ALA A 692 -10.89 2.51 -7.00
C ALA A 692 -11.83 3.04 -8.11
N GLN A 693 -12.61 4.08 -7.85
CA GLN A 693 -13.51 4.67 -8.84
C GLN A 693 -12.75 5.26 -10.04
N ILE A 694 -11.69 6.02 -9.79
CA ILE A 694 -10.84 6.55 -10.87
C ILE A 694 -10.20 5.42 -11.70
N SER A 695 -9.86 4.29 -11.08
CA SER A 695 -9.30 3.15 -11.81
C SER A 695 -10.31 2.43 -12.73
N GLU A 696 -11.61 2.51 -12.41
CA GLU A 696 -12.69 1.99 -13.23
C GLU A 696 -13.14 3.01 -14.30
N SER A 697 -13.14 4.30 -13.98
CA SER A 697 -13.51 5.40 -14.90
C SER A 697 -12.58 6.60 -14.72
N ALA A 698 -11.66 6.78 -15.64
CA ALA A 698 -10.64 7.84 -15.57
C ALA A 698 -11.22 9.26 -15.57
N ASP A 699 -12.34 9.48 -16.28
CA ASP A 699 -13.00 10.80 -16.40
C ASP A 699 -13.62 11.28 -15.06
N ILE A 700 -13.85 10.39 -14.11
CA ILE A 700 -14.37 10.73 -12.77
C ILE A 700 -13.37 11.59 -11.97
N GLU A 701 -12.08 11.52 -12.27
CA GLU A 701 -11.08 12.38 -11.62
C GLU A 701 -11.44 13.86 -11.78
N ARG A 702 -11.86 14.28 -13.00
CA ARG A 702 -12.24 15.67 -13.27
C ARG A 702 -13.50 16.09 -12.54
N VAL A 703 -14.42 15.17 -12.33
CA VAL A 703 -15.64 15.39 -11.55
C VAL A 703 -15.29 15.63 -10.09
N TYR A 704 -14.38 14.81 -9.53
CA TYR A 704 -13.91 14.99 -8.15
C TYR A 704 -13.09 16.27 -7.99
N ASP A 705 -12.26 16.62 -8.97
CA ASP A 705 -11.53 17.90 -8.95
C ASP A 705 -12.48 19.10 -8.84
N ASP A 706 -13.65 19.05 -9.49
CA ASP A 706 -14.67 20.10 -9.43
C ASP A 706 -15.45 20.06 -8.11
N ILE A 707 -15.96 18.88 -7.69
CA ILE A 707 -16.76 18.73 -6.45
C ILE A 707 -15.96 19.11 -5.18
N PHE A 708 -14.66 18.98 -5.22
CA PHE A 708 -13.79 19.30 -4.08
C PHE A 708 -13.09 20.65 -4.20
N GLN A 709 -13.40 21.51 -5.19
CA GLN A 709 -12.85 22.85 -5.32
C GLN A 709 -13.88 23.92 -4.92
N GLU A 710 -13.45 24.93 -4.16
CA GLU A 710 -14.29 26.06 -3.73
C GLU A 710 -14.93 26.80 -4.93
N ASP A 711 -14.15 27.01 -6.02
CA ASP A 711 -14.65 27.62 -7.25
C ASP A 711 -15.53 26.69 -8.10
N GLY A 712 -15.74 25.43 -7.66
CA GLY A 712 -16.49 24.37 -8.33
C GLY A 712 -17.93 24.23 -7.84
N SER A 713 -18.57 23.15 -8.26
CA SER A 713 -19.91 22.78 -7.77
C SER A 713 -19.78 21.78 -6.63
N GLU A 714 -20.08 22.21 -5.42
CA GLU A 714 -19.96 21.42 -4.20
C GLU A 714 -21.29 20.84 -3.72
N ILE A 715 -21.21 19.83 -2.86
CA ILE A 715 -22.40 19.22 -2.24
C ILE A 715 -22.69 19.88 -0.89
N TYR A 716 -23.88 20.42 -0.75
CA TYR A 716 -24.35 21.09 0.47
C TYR A 716 -25.59 20.43 1.06
N LEU A 717 -25.73 20.57 2.38
CA LEU A 717 -26.95 20.23 3.13
C LEU A 717 -27.65 21.53 3.55
N LYS A 718 -28.53 22.06 2.69
CA LYS A 718 -29.19 23.35 2.90
C LYS A 718 -30.58 23.18 3.51
N PRO A 719 -30.97 23.98 4.53
CA PRO A 719 -32.31 23.91 5.16
C PRO A 719 -33.43 24.12 4.15
N VAL A 720 -34.51 23.34 4.26
CA VAL A 720 -35.69 23.49 3.37
C VAL A 720 -36.33 24.87 3.43
N SER A 721 -36.14 25.64 4.51
CA SER A 721 -36.58 27.01 4.66
C SER A 721 -35.92 28.01 3.70
N LEU A 722 -34.76 27.69 3.14
CA LEU A 722 -34.12 28.47 2.11
C LEU A 722 -34.79 28.31 0.75
N TYR A 723 -35.54 27.24 0.54
CA TYR A 723 -36.21 26.91 -0.72
C TYR A 723 -37.68 27.26 -0.72
N PHE A 724 -38.42 26.90 0.32
CA PHE A 724 -39.85 27.11 0.37
C PHE A 724 -40.21 28.37 1.16
N GLU A 725 -40.92 29.32 0.57
CA GLU A 725 -41.46 30.46 1.31
C GLU A 725 -42.44 30.03 2.41
N ALA A 726 -43.22 28.97 2.13
CA ALA A 726 -44.02 28.25 3.11
C ALA A 726 -43.92 26.75 2.81
N LEU A 727 -43.59 25.97 3.85
CA LEU A 727 -43.48 24.53 3.70
C LEU A 727 -44.81 23.91 3.27
N PRO A 728 -44.85 23.17 2.16
CA PRO A 728 -46.05 22.41 1.80
C PRO A 728 -46.26 21.27 2.78
N PRO A 729 -47.47 20.82 3.05
CA PRO A 729 -47.75 19.69 3.92
C PRO A 729 -47.18 18.37 3.37
N GLU A 730 -47.07 18.26 2.07
CA GLU A 730 -46.45 17.17 1.32
C GLU A 730 -45.71 17.75 0.12
N ALA A 731 -44.51 17.27 -0.15
CA ALA A 731 -43.73 17.61 -1.34
C ALA A 731 -43.16 16.32 -1.95
N THR A 732 -43.21 16.20 -3.27
CA THR A 732 -42.50 15.11 -3.96
C THR A 732 -41.04 15.48 -4.15
N PHE A 733 -40.20 14.46 -4.41
CA PHE A 733 -38.81 14.73 -4.74
C PHE A 733 -38.66 15.58 -6.01
N ALA A 734 -39.55 15.37 -7.01
CA ALA A 734 -39.61 16.24 -8.19
C ALA A 734 -39.90 17.72 -7.84
N ASP A 735 -40.73 17.98 -6.82
CA ASP A 735 -41.00 19.36 -6.36
C ASP A 735 -39.73 19.99 -5.75
N MET A 736 -38.93 19.20 -5.04
CA MET A 736 -37.66 19.65 -4.46
C MET A 736 -36.60 19.90 -5.53
N MET A 737 -36.52 19.04 -6.56
CA MET A 737 -35.67 19.27 -7.73
C MET A 737 -36.04 20.59 -8.41
N ALA A 738 -37.35 20.83 -8.62
CA ALA A 738 -37.83 22.02 -9.31
C ALA A 738 -37.59 23.31 -8.52
N ILE A 739 -37.68 23.27 -7.19
CA ILE A 739 -37.45 24.48 -6.37
C ILE A 739 -35.94 24.76 -6.24
N ALA A 740 -35.08 23.72 -6.20
CA ALA A 740 -33.64 23.88 -6.25
C ALA A 740 -33.18 24.47 -7.59
N GLN A 741 -33.75 24.01 -8.72
CA GLN A 741 -33.48 24.60 -10.05
C GLN A 741 -33.79 26.09 -10.14
N GLN A 742 -34.77 26.59 -9.38
CA GLN A 742 -35.08 28.03 -9.34
C GLN A 742 -33.95 28.82 -8.66
N ARG A 743 -33.08 28.17 -7.88
CA ARG A 743 -31.88 28.80 -7.31
C ARG A 743 -30.61 28.52 -8.15
N GLY A 744 -30.70 27.81 -9.26
CA GLY A 744 -29.53 27.35 -10.03
C GLY A 744 -28.79 26.19 -9.37
N GLU A 745 -29.47 25.38 -8.61
CA GLU A 745 -28.90 24.26 -7.87
C GLU A 745 -29.57 22.94 -8.28
N ILE A 746 -28.86 21.83 -8.11
CA ILE A 746 -29.38 20.49 -8.40
C ILE A 746 -29.66 19.75 -7.08
N CYS A 747 -30.93 19.42 -6.82
CA CYS A 747 -31.28 18.60 -5.65
C CYS A 747 -31.02 17.12 -5.96
N ILE A 748 -30.08 16.51 -5.22
CA ILE A 748 -29.71 15.11 -5.34
C ILE A 748 -30.27 14.23 -4.21
N GLY A 749 -30.86 14.84 -3.16
CA GLY A 749 -31.39 14.07 -2.05
C GLY A 749 -32.03 14.90 -0.95
N VAL A 750 -32.41 14.22 0.12
CA VAL A 750 -33.08 14.81 1.29
C VAL A 750 -32.49 14.25 2.58
N LYS A 751 -32.23 15.12 3.56
CA LYS A 751 -31.93 14.72 4.94
C LYS A 751 -33.12 15.00 5.84
N THR A 752 -33.71 13.94 6.38
CA THR A 752 -34.81 14.01 7.35
C THR A 752 -34.24 14.01 8.78
N MET A 753 -34.30 15.13 9.45
CA MET A 753 -33.68 15.32 10.79
C MET A 753 -34.25 14.40 11.85
N ALA A 754 -35.48 13.95 11.73
CA ALA A 754 -36.08 12.98 12.64
C ALA A 754 -35.33 11.64 12.73
N TYR A 755 -34.51 11.32 11.74
CA TYR A 755 -33.72 10.08 11.67
C TYR A 755 -32.21 10.31 11.73
N GLU A 756 -31.76 11.50 12.10
CA GLU A 756 -30.34 11.88 12.14
C GLU A 756 -29.44 10.93 12.96
N SER A 757 -29.97 10.35 14.02
CA SER A 757 -29.24 9.40 14.89
C SER A 757 -29.47 7.92 14.52
N ASP A 758 -30.22 7.64 13.44
CA ASP A 758 -30.57 6.27 13.02
C ASP A 758 -29.69 5.80 11.86
N LYS A 759 -28.59 5.11 12.20
CA LYS A 759 -27.68 4.52 11.19
C LYS A 759 -28.36 3.53 10.24
N SER A 760 -29.44 2.86 10.69
CA SER A 760 -30.15 1.91 9.83
C SER A 760 -30.96 2.60 8.74
N ARG A 761 -31.13 3.91 8.85
CA ARG A 761 -31.76 4.81 7.87
C ARG A 761 -30.77 5.81 7.30
N ASN A 762 -29.51 5.44 7.26
CA ASN A 762 -28.44 6.28 6.73
C ASN A 762 -28.40 7.67 7.36
N ASN A 763 -28.57 7.76 8.68
CA ASN A 763 -28.64 9.01 9.45
C ASN A 763 -29.70 10.01 8.90
N GLY A 764 -30.78 9.49 8.30
CA GLY A 764 -31.86 10.26 7.69
C GLY A 764 -31.57 10.79 6.30
N ILE A 765 -30.43 10.43 5.68
CA ILE A 765 -30.07 10.84 4.33
C ILE A 765 -30.64 9.82 3.33
N GLN A 766 -31.33 10.32 2.34
CA GLN A 766 -31.78 9.54 1.18
C GLN A 766 -31.37 10.29 -0.08
N LEU A 767 -30.42 9.73 -0.80
CA LEU A 767 -29.97 10.22 -2.10
C LEU A 767 -30.85 9.65 -3.21
N ILE A 768 -30.96 10.38 -4.30
CA ILE A 768 -31.65 10.06 -5.54
C ILE A 768 -32.99 9.30 -5.34
N PRO A 769 -33.89 9.72 -4.41
CA PRO A 769 -35.16 9.05 -4.26
C PRO A 769 -35.98 9.10 -5.55
N GLU A 770 -36.89 8.12 -5.76
CA GLU A 770 -37.83 8.19 -6.90
C GLU A 770 -38.53 9.56 -6.95
N LYS A 771 -38.64 10.15 -8.14
CA LYS A 771 -39.20 11.52 -8.33
C LYS A 771 -40.61 11.68 -7.74
N THR A 772 -41.36 10.58 -7.63
CA THR A 772 -42.70 10.53 -7.09
C THR A 772 -42.78 10.31 -5.58
N THR A 773 -41.62 10.06 -4.94
CA THR A 773 -41.57 9.86 -3.49
C THR A 773 -42.03 11.10 -2.75
N VAL A 774 -43.02 10.93 -1.83
CA VAL A 774 -43.60 12.02 -1.05
C VAL A 774 -42.93 12.16 0.30
N PHE A 775 -42.52 13.36 0.63
CA PHE A 775 -41.91 13.71 1.92
C PHE A 775 -42.84 14.66 2.70
N ASN A 776 -42.94 14.43 4.02
CA ASN A 776 -43.59 15.32 4.97
C ASN A 776 -42.51 16.20 5.63
N LEU A 777 -42.05 17.23 4.90
CA LEU A 777 -40.94 18.07 5.32
C LEU A 777 -41.23 18.78 6.63
N GLN A 778 -40.21 18.79 7.49
CA GLN A 778 -40.17 19.60 8.72
C GLN A 778 -39.22 20.79 8.52
N PRO A 779 -39.37 21.89 9.30
CA PRO A 779 -38.54 23.09 9.12
C PRO A 779 -37.05 22.86 9.23
N ASP A 780 -36.65 21.84 9.99
CA ASP A 780 -35.25 21.52 10.24
C ASP A 780 -34.68 20.51 9.22
N ASP A 781 -35.54 19.93 8.35
CA ASP A 781 -35.05 19.02 7.29
C ASP A 781 -34.21 19.79 6.27
N LYS A 782 -33.34 19.09 5.57
CA LYS A 782 -32.39 19.69 4.62
C LYS A 782 -32.52 19.04 3.25
N LEU A 783 -32.28 19.79 2.20
CA LEU A 783 -32.00 19.25 0.86
C LEU A 783 -30.51 18.99 0.73
N VAL A 784 -30.20 17.89 0.07
CA VAL A 784 -28.83 17.62 -0.41
C VAL A 784 -28.75 18.18 -1.82
N VAL A 785 -27.92 19.15 -2.03
CA VAL A 785 -27.85 19.88 -3.29
C VAL A 785 -26.42 20.01 -3.79
N LEU A 786 -26.25 19.98 -5.11
CA LEU A 786 -25.04 20.41 -5.79
C LEU A 786 -25.22 21.88 -6.16
N ALA A 787 -24.31 22.75 -5.72
CA ALA A 787 -24.41 24.18 -5.88
C ALA A 787 -23.00 24.82 -5.93
N GLU A 788 -22.88 25.99 -6.57
CA GLU A 788 -21.63 26.76 -6.62
C GLU A 788 -21.33 27.50 -5.32
N ASP A 789 -22.36 27.83 -4.52
CA ASP A 789 -22.27 28.63 -3.30
C ASP A 789 -23.06 27.99 -2.14
N GLU A 790 -22.57 28.16 -0.92
CA GLU A 790 -23.31 27.79 0.31
C GLU A 790 -24.51 28.71 0.55
N LEU A 791 -24.53 29.96 0.01
CA LEU A 791 -25.42 31.05 0.35
C LEU A 791 -26.77 31.06 -0.39
#